data_51f96c6bd5a529f56e30bea4e4c1f038
#
_entry.id   51f96c6bd5a529f56e30bea4e4c1f038
#
_cell.length_a   1.000
_cell.length_b   1.000
_cell.length_c   1.000
_cell.angle_alpha   90.00
_cell.angle_beta   90.00
_cell.angle_gamma   90.00
#
_symmetry.space_group_name_H-M   'P 1'
#
loop_
_entity.id
_entity.type
_entity.pdbx_description
1 polymer ?
#
loop_
_entity_poly.entity_id
_entity_poly.type
_entity_poly.pdbx_seq_one_letter_code
_entity_poly.pdbx_strand_id
1 'polypeptide(L)'
;MEGTSNAHEGDWVYDELHSVSEISREQLDSRPARHAADILEQTSGVYSSVSQQDPALSVNIRGIQDYGRINMNIDGMRQNFMKSGHGQRNGVMYIDPEILDNVVIEKGVASGIGGAGVIGGIATFNTISASNFLEPGKEIGGQIRVLTGDNGTNFIGSAVQALGNKHGDILIAISERNLSDYWPGNKGNMGDIRFGTAAERINYDIKNNKVEYTRYKMRSQLTKLGWNLPANQRLMLSYLQTQINSPNASMLTQIVDKADPYRIVKVGWKNSSVSDVLNRNIGLDYSLKPEHIAWLDVAAKIYYVDTDDETNTLCSDAIYCNKFWTQTRLTTHGLQLQNTSFLTLADHHQFRINYGLEWFSDRSRGNSTHETMLGLTPPGKRTITSTFAQLNYEHANWLRLEGGLRYDQFRLQGNTWMHSKNFRGNYTSENPCNQKKNEQYIINEGRRCSFNWPLKMTWEVDRREQQLSPTLAIGIKPGVQWLEFFGNYGKSWRPPAITEVMATGSAHGHSWTLPNPILAAEHSKSWEAGMNIQHSHLFIAEDRLVAKLAYFDTRVTDYINLELSKTKPLHGGGDFTNATYINNLLATHFRGFEYQLSYDTGVFYTNLNYTRMIGINTICSKRAWLGGVKDIASNKKHKNYEIYSIDRDDINNKVDCFAASNLFGSSAYLPGDRGSLTLGGRIFDKKLDLGTVIRYNKGHQDKSVINNEGHVNTAYVADWPKYTIFDVYASYKITNNLTLRSSIENITNRAYLVSYGDSLSFAPSRGRTIQGGFEYKF
;
A
#
# COMPACT_ATOMS: atom_id res chain seq x y z
N MET A 1 12.79 -22.13 30.76
CA MET A 1 11.53 -22.78 30.40
C MET A 1 11.82 -23.69 29.24
N GLU A 2 11.93 -24.97 29.52
CA GLU A 2 11.88 -26.03 28.50
C GLU A 2 10.41 -26.23 28.15
N GLY A 3 9.96 -25.66 27.09
CA GLY A 3 8.60 -25.79 26.64
C GLY A 3 8.52 -25.66 25.12
N THR A 4 8.42 -26.81 24.46
CA THR A 4 8.02 -27.02 23.08
C THR A 4 9.02 -26.56 22.01
N SER A 5 10.02 -27.38 21.76
CA SER A 5 10.97 -27.32 20.63
C SER A 5 10.37 -27.68 19.25
N ASN A 6 9.06 -27.52 19.04
CA ASN A 6 8.38 -27.86 17.78
C ASN A 6 7.56 -26.70 17.19
N ALA A 7 7.80 -25.47 17.60
CA ALA A 7 7.19 -24.32 16.94
C ALA A 7 7.84 -24.13 15.56
N HIS A 8 7.06 -24.28 14.50
CA HIS A 8 7.53 -23.95 13.15
C HIS A 8 7.62 -22.42 12.99
N GLU A 9 8.56 -21.98 12.15
CA GLU A 9 8.66 -20.59 11.76
C GLU A 9 7.29 -20.07 11.27
N GLY A 10 6.84 -18.94 11.80
CA GLY A 10 5.53 -18.36 11.45
C GLY A 10 4.36 -18.72 12.37
N ASP A 11 4.53 -19.59 13.35
CA ASP A 11 3.44 -20.00 14.26
C ASP A 11 3.02 -18.91 15.26
N TRP A 12 3.93 -18.02 15.54
CA TRP A 12 3.68 -16.91 16.46
C TRP A 12 2.46 -16.06 16.06
N VAL A 13 2.11 -16.00 14.76
CA VAL A 13 0.92 -15.28 14.28
C VAL A 13 -0.38 -15.82 14.88
N TYR A 14 -0.40 -17.10 15.27
CA TYR A 14 -1.55 -17.74 15.89
C TYR A 14 -1.59 -17.58 17.40
N ASP A 15 -0.57 -16.94 18.00
CA ASP A 15 -0.55 -16.54 19.40
C ASP A 15 -1.01 -15.09 19.62
N GLU A 16 -1.10 -14.29 18.55
CA GLU A 16 -1.48 -12.89 18.69
C GLU A 16 -2.98 -12.68 18.89
N LEU A 17 -3.36 -11.74 19.80
CA LEU A 17 -4.75 -11.38 20.09
C LEU A 17 -5.37 -10.42 19.07
N HIS A 18 -4.77 -10.33 17.90
CA HIS A 18 -5.23 -9.56 16.75
C HIS A 18 -4.86 -10.27 15.46
N SER A 19 -5.39 -9.80 14.34
CA SER A 19 -5.10 -10.42 13.05
C SER A 19 -3.71 -10.01 12.56
N VAL A 20 -2.84 -11.00 12.46
CA VAL A 20 -1.50 -10.90 11.86
C VAL A 20 -1.35 -11.95 10.80
N SER A 21 -0.56 -11.69 9.79
CA SER A 21 -0.14 -12.66 8.78
C SER A 21 1.36 -12.54 8.55
N GLU A 22 2.04 -13.67 8.40
CA GLU A 22 3.42 -13.72 7.96
C GLU A 22 3.51 -14.46 6.63
N ILE A 23 4.35 -13.96 5.74
CA ILE A 23 4.76 -14.62 4.51
C ILE A 23 6.23 -14.96 4.68
N SER A 24 6.52 -16.22 4.92
CA SER A 24 7.88 -16.68 5.20
C SER A 24 8.75 -16.77 3.94
N ARG A 25 10.07 -16.88 4.11
CA ARG A 25 11.01 -17.09 3.01
C ARG A 25 10.65 -18.35 2.20
N GLU A 26 10.22 -19.44 2.87
CA GLU A 26 9.79 -20.66 2.19
C GLU A 26 8.59 -20.42 1.26
N GLN A 27 7.61 -19.64 1.70
CA GLN A 27 6.46 -19.25 0.88
C GLN A 27 6.86 -18.36 -0.29
N LEU A 28 7.79 -17.43 -0.08
CA LEU A 28 8.36 -16.59 -1.16
C LEU A 28 9.10 -17.44 -2.20
N ASP A 29 9.80 -18.47 -1.76
CA ASP A 29 10.59 -19.35 -2.60
C ASP A 29 9.75 -20.37 -3.36
N SER A 30 8.62 -20.81 -2.82
CA SER A 30 7.74 -21.81 -3.46
C SER A 30 7.15 -21.29 -4.77
N ARG A 31 6.85 -20.01 -4.83
CA ARG A 31 6.32 -19.34 -6.01
C ARG A 31 7.06 -18.02 -6.24
N PRO A 32 8.12 -18.03 -7.06
CA PRO A 32 8.89 -16.83 -7.33
C PRO A 32 8.01 -15.69 -7.86
N ALA A 33 7.95 -14.58 -7.13
CA ALA A 33 7.14 -13.44 -7.50
C ALA A 33 7.72 -12.73 -8.72
N ARG A 34 6.94 -12.58 -9.78
CA ARG A 34 7.30 -11.74 -10.92
C ARG A 34 7.14 -10.25 -10.59
N HIS A 35 6.09 -9.91 -9.89
CA HIS A 35 5.80 -8.57 -9.40
C HIS A 35 5.78 -8.58 -7.86
N ALA A 36 6.23 -7.52 -7.20
CA ALA A 36 6.22 -7.46 -5.74
C ALA A 36 4.81 -7.65 -5.13
N ALA A 37 3.76 -7.21 -5.83
CA ALA A 37 2.37 -7.41 -5.41
C ALA A 37 1.92 -8.88 -5.41
N ASP A 38 2.58 -9.76 -6.18
CA ASP A 38 2.25 -11.19 -6.23
C ASP A 38 2.45 -11.86 -4.86
N ILE A 39 3.35 -11.31 -4.02
CA ILE A 39 3.62 -11.77 -2.64
C ILE A 39 2.33 -11.71 -1.80
N LEU A 40 1.54 -10.66 -1.98
CA LEU A 40 0.36 -10.39 -1.15
C LEU A 40 -0.86 -11.23 -1.54
N GLU A 41 -0.83 -11.89 -2.70
CA GLU A 41 -2.01 -12.55 -3.25
C GLU A 41 -2.52 -13.73 -2.44
N GLN A 42 -1.69 -14.33 -1.60
CA GLN A 42 -2.05 -15.48 -0.76
C GLN A 42 -2.33 -15.08 0.70
N THR A 43 -2.40 -13.79 1.01
CA THR A 43 -2.61 -13.30 2.37
C THR A 43 -4.06 -12.85 2.56
N SER A 44 -4.73 -13.35 3.61
CA SER A 44 -6.11 -12.96 3.91
C SER A 44 -6.21 -11.47 4.20
N GLY A 45 -7.25 -10.81 3.68
CA GLY A 45 -7.52 -9.38 3.91
C GLY A 45 -6.51 -8.41 3.33
N VAL A 46 -5.52 -8.89 2.55
CA VAL A 46 -4.46 -8.06 1.97
C VAL A 46 -4.55 -8.06 0.45
N TYR A 47 -4.42 -6.87 -0.13
CA TYR A 47 -4.58 -6.63 -1.56
C TYR A 47 -3.50 -5.67 -2.05
N SER A 48 -3.37 -5.53 -3.36
CA SER A 48 -2.59 -4.45 -3.96
C SER A 48 -3.46 -3.70 -4.97
N SER A 49 -3.38 -2.38 -4.94
CA SER A 49 -4.05 -1.51 -5.92
C SER A 49 -3.19 -1.24 -7.14
N VAL A 50 -1.92 -1.60 -7.11
CA VAL A 50 -0.99 -1.35 -8.21
C VAL A 50 -1.22 -2.35 -9.33
N SER A 51 -1.32 -1.85 -10.55
CA SER A 51 -1.34 -2.67 -11.76
C SER A 51 0.00 -3.38 -11.96
N GLN A 52 -0.01 -4.58 -12.52
CA GLN A 52 1.22 -5.30 -12.89
C GLN A 52 2.09 -4.60 -13.94
N GLN A 53 1.60 -3.50 -14.51
CA GLN A 53 2.37 -2.59 -15.37
C GLN A 53 3.27 -1.64 -14.57
N ASP A 54 2.96 -1.38 -13.29
CA ASP A 54 3.73 -0.49 -12.43
C ASP A 54 4.62 -1.34 -11.50
N PRO A 55 5.95 -1.17 -11.51
CA PRO A 55 6.86 -1.92 -10.65
C PRO A 55 6.78 -1.56 -9.15
N ALA A 56 6.00 -0.56 -8.79
CA ALA A 56 5.76 -0.17 -7.40
C ALA A 56 4.89 -1.20 -6.67
N LEU A 57 4.95 -1.19 -5.35
CA LEU A 57 4.10 -1.96 -4.46
C LEU A 57 3.25 -1.03 -3.62
N SER A 58 1.94 -1.23 -3.60
CA SER A 58 1.04 -0.68 -2.58
C SER A 58 0.39 -1.80 -1.80
N VAL A 59 0.12 -1.54 -0.52
CA VAL A 59 -0.56 -2.48 0.36
C VAL A 59 -1.91 -1.92 0.73
N ASN A 60 -2.95 -2.71 0.49
CA ASN A 60 -4.31 -2.46 0.92
C ASN A 60 -4.66 -3.51 1.98
N ILE A 61 -5.04 -3.09 3.16
CA ILE A 61 -5.48 -3.98 4.23
C ILE A 61 -6.98 -3.76 4.45
N ARG A 62 -7.80 -4.78 4.18
CA ARG A 62 -9.25 -4.77 4.40
C ARG A 62 -10.01 -3.65 3.68
N GLY A 63 -9.46 -3.13 2.58
CA GLY A 63 -10.03 -2.01 1.84
C GLY A 63 -9.41 -0.65 2.17
N ILE A 64 -8.58 -0.56 3.19
CA ILE A 64 -7.88 0.66 3.60
C ILE A 64 -6.53 0.71 2.90
N GLN A 65 -6.24 1.81 2.21
CA GLN A 65 -5.01 2.00 1.45
C GLN A 65 -4.63 3.47 1.30
N ASP A 66 -3.45 3.72 0.74
CA ASP A 66 -2.92 5.00 0.28
C ASP A 66 -2.69 6.06 1.37
N TYR A 67 -1.97 7.09 1.02
CA TYR A 67 -1.70 8.30 1.81
C TYR A 67 -1.17 8.06 3.23
N GLY A 68 -0.53 6.90 3.47
CA GLY A 68 0.00 6.54 4.78
C GLY A 68 -1.04 6.01 5.77
N ARG A 69 -2.22 5.55 5.29
CA ARG A 69 -3.18 4.81 6.12
C ARG A 69 -2.65 3.46 6.57
N ILE A 70 -1.81 2.86 5.73
CA ILE A 70 -0.99 1.70 6.04
C ILE A 70 0.45 2.17 6.19
N ASN A 71 1.12 1.74 7.24
CA ASN A 71 2.56 1.92 7.35
C ASN A 71 3.25 0.78 6.61
N MET A 72 3.76 1.07 5.43
CA MET A 72 4.68 0.16 4.73
C MET A 72 6.09 0.51 5.15
N ASN A 73 6.88 -0.48 5.55
CA ASN A 73 8.26 -0.26 5.92
C ASN A 73 9.17 -1.38 5.44
N ILE A 74 10.45 -1.07 5.23
CA ILE A 74 11.52 -2.02 4.93
C ILE A 74 12.45 -2.03 6.13
N ASP A 75 12.61 -3.17 6.80
CA ASP A 75 13.38 -3.30 8.04
C ASP A 75 13.03 -2.22 9.08
N GLY A 76 11.73 -1.87 9.23
CA GLY A 76 11.26 -0.81 10.12
C GLY A 76 11.42 0.63 9.59
N MET A 77 12.06 0.85 8.44
CA MET A 77 12.23 2.14 7.80
C MET A 77 11.01 2.51 6.95
N ARG A 78 10.27 3.53 7.37
CA ARG A 78 8.97 3.91 6.78
C ARG A 78 9.08 4.34 5.31
N GLN A 79 8.18 3.83 4.47
CA GLN A 79 8.07 4.12 3.04
C GLN A 79 6.79 4.93 2.79
N ASN A 80 6.90 6.21 2.51
CA ASN A 80 5.76 7.13 2.37
C ASN A 80 5.71 7.81 0.99
N PHE A 81 6.26 7.21 -0.05
CA PHE A 81 6.37 7.87 -1.33
C PHE A 81 4.99 8.19 -1.92
N MET A 82 4.83 9.42 -2.38
CA MET A 82 3.59 9.93 -2.97
C MET A 82 3.91 10.74 -4.21
N LYS A 83 3.24 10.43 -5.30
CA LYS A 83 3.32 11.14 -6.57
C LYS A 83 1.92 11.35 -7.11
N SER A 84 1.50 12.61 -7.21
CA SER A 84 0.20 12.97 -7.79
C SER A 84 0.26 13.06 -9.30
N GLY A 85 -0.89 12.86 -9.95
CA GLY A 85 -1.05 12.96 -11.39
C GLY A 85 -1.68 11.70 -11.99
N HIS A 86 -1.69 11.57 -13.32
CA HIS A 86 -2.09 10.33 -13.96
C HIS A 86 -1.10 9.21 -13.62
N GLY A 87 -1.62 8.07 -13.21
CA GLY A 87 -0.83 7.00 -12.62
C GLY A 87 -0.34 7.38 -11.22
N GLN A 88 -1.24 7.92 -10.40
CA GLN A 88 -0.95 8.33 -9.03
C GLN A 88 -0.32 7.20 -8.24
N ARG A 89 0.77 7.52 -7.56
CA ARG A 89 1.50 6.64 -6.66
C ARG A 89 1.44 7.22 -5.26
N ASN A 90 0.29 7.04 -4.61
CA ASN A 90 0.02 7.62 -3.29
C ASN A 90 0.14 6.56 -2.21
N GLY A 91 1.31 6.44 -1.59
CA GLY A 91 1.58 5.40 -0.61
C GLY A 91 2.07 4.12 -1.28
N VAL A 92 3.17 4.21 -2.00
CA VAL A 92 3.85 3.08 -2.62
C VAL A 92 5.28 2.95 -2.11
N MET A 93 5.83 1.77 -2.31
CA MET A 93 7.24 1.45 -2.06
C MET A 93 7.81 0.66 -3.24
N TYR A 94 9.14 0.57 -3.27
CA TYR A 94 9.88 -0.17 -4.27
C TYR A 94 10.77 -1.18 -3.59
N ILE A 95 10.50 -2.46 -3.82
CA ILE A 95 11.26 -3.57 -3.23
C ILE A 95 11.37 -4.73 -4.20
N ASP A 96 12.53 -5.36 -4.25
CA ASP A 96 12.72 -6.62 -4.97
C ASP A 96 12.45 -7.81 -4.03
N PRO A 97 11.51 -8.71 -4.36
CA PRO A 97 11.25 -9.91 -3.59
C PRO A 97 12.47 -10.81 -3.33
N GLU A 98 13.48 -10.77 -4.20
CA GLU A 98 14.70 -11.59 -4.07
C GLU A 98 15.51 -11.28 -2.81
N ILE A 99 15.42 -10.05 -2.30
CA ILE A 99 16.17 -9.63 -1.10
C ILE A 99 15.35 -9.71 0.20
N LEU A 100 14.10 -10.22 0.14
CA LEU A 100 13.25 -10.37 1.32
C LEU A 100 13.55 -11.67 2.06
N ASP A 101 13.47 -11.62 3.37
CA ASP A 101 13.44 -12.76 4.27
C ASP A 101 12.00 -13.17 4.58
N ASN A 102 11.22 -12.23 5.09
CA ASN A 102 9.79 -12.42 5.33
C ASN A 102 9.00 -11.10 5.17
N VAL A 103 7.69 -11.21 5.15
CA VAL A 103 6.77 -10.07 5.21
C VAL A 103 5.77 -10.29 6.34
N VAL A 104 5.71 -9.33 7.27
CA VAL A 104 4.76 -9.36 8.38
C VAL A 104 3.70 -8.29 8.18
N ILE A 105 2.43 -8.66 8.31
CA ILE A 105 1.30 -7.76 8.11
C ILE A 105 0.41 -7.79 9.35
N GLU A 106 0.52 -6.72 10.14
CA GLU A 106 -0.35 -6.46 11.29
C GLU A 106 -1.58 -5.67 10.82
N LYS A 107 -2.77 -6.16 11.09
CA LYS A 107 -4.01 -5.59 10.57
C LYS A 107 -4.76 -4.83 11.66
N GLY A 108 -5.25 -3.64 11.33
CA GLY A 108 -5.99 -2.80 12.25
C GLY A 108 -5.14 -1.79 13.01
N VAL A 109 -5.45 -1.55 14.29
CA VAL A 109 -4.80 -0.52 15.11
C VAL A 109 -3.55 -1.05 15.77
N ALA A 110 -2.44 -0.34 15.64
CA ALA A 110 -1.16 -0.64 16.28
C ALA A 110 -0.81 0.45 17.31
N SER A 111 -0.51 0.05 18.54
CA SER A 111 -0.10 0.95 19.62
C SER A 111 1.41 1.07 19.79
N GLY A 112 2.20 0.13 19.24
CA GLY A 112 3.67 0.08 19.31
C GLY A 112 4.39 0.89 18.22
N ILE A 113 5.66 0.57 17.98
CA ILE A 113 6.47 1.14 16.88
C ILE A 113 5.77 0.93 15.55
N GLY A 114 5.83 1.93 14.68
CA GLY A 114 5.19 1.91 13.36
C GLY A 114 3.72 2.34 13.34
N GLY A 115 3.04 2.44 14.49
CA GLY A 115 1.63 2.83 14.59
C GLY A 115 1.34 4.33 14.46
N ALA A 116 2.37 5.16 14.36
CA ALA A 116 2.22 6.63 14.29
C ALA A 116 1.44 7.09 13.04
N GLY A 117 0.25 7.69 13.28
CA GLY A 117 -0.58 8.23 12.21
C GLY A 117 -1.11 7.16 11.24
N VAL A 118 -1.45 5.96 11.71
CA VAL A 118 -1.87 4.79 10.93
C VAL A 118 -3.24 4.31 11.39
N ILE A 119 -4.12 3.98 10.46
CA ILE A 119 -5.50 3.51 10.75
C ILE A 119 -5.82 2.12 10.21
N GLY A 120 -5.03 1.59 9.28
CA GLY A 120 -5.34 0.34 8.59
C GLY A 120 -4.40 -0.82 8.94
N GLY A 121 -3.20 -0.54 9.46
CA GLY A 121 -2.23 -1.57 9.82
C GLY A 121 -0.80 -1.26 9.40
N ILE A 122 0.07 -2.23 9.64
CA ILE A 122 1.51 -2.15 9.35
C ILE A 122 1.89 -3.32 8.44
N ALA A 123 2.63 -3.05 7.38
CA ALA A 123 3.23 -4.05 6.51
C ALA A 123 4.76 -3.91 6.55
N THR A 124 5.42 -4.83 7.20
CA THR A 124 6.87 -4.85 7.39
C THR A 124 7.50 -5.85 6.44
N PHE A 125 8.41 -5.37 5.61
CA PHE A 125 9.17 -6.15 4.65
C PHE A 125 10.60 -6.28 5.19
N ASN A 126 10.90 -7.43 5.78
CA ASN A 126 12.21 -7.71 6.35
C ASN A 126 13.15 -8.23 5.26
N THR A 127 14.33 -7.63 5.15
CA THR A 127 15.34 -8.06 4.20
C THR A 127 16.24 -9.13 4.79
N ILE A 128 16.82 -9.97 3.94
CA ILE A 128 17.76 -11.02 4.32
C ILE A 128 18.91 -10.48 5.17
N SER A 129 19.44 -11.33 6.02
CA SER A 129 20.58 -11.07 6.91
C SER A 129 21.64 -12.16 6.81
N ALA A 130 22.83 -11.93 7.36
CA ALA A 130 23.91 -12.92 7.31
C ALA A 130 23.53 -14.26 7.95
N SER A 131 22.71 -14.23 8.99
CA SER A 131 22.21 -15.43 9.68
C SER A 131 21.38 -16.37 8.79
N ASN A 132 20.78 -15.87 7.71
CA ASN A 132 20.04 -16.71 6.76
C ASN A 132 20.94 -17.61 5.92
N PHE A 133 22.26 -17.35 5.89
CA PHE A 133 23.23 -18.00 5.00
C PHE A 133 24.42 -18.63 5.74
N LEU A 134 24.65 -18.24 7.00
CA LEU A 134 25.73 -18.80 7.82
C LEU A 134 25.23 -20.01 8.60
N GLU A 135 25.68 -21.19 8.22
CA GLU A 135 25.43 -22.41 8.99
C GLU A 135 26.22 -22.39 10.31
N PRO A 136 25.73 -23.05 11.38
CA PRO A 136 26.45 -23.14 12.63
C PRO A 136 27.89 -23.63 12.44
N GLY A 137 28.86 -22.84 12.91
CA GLY A 137 30.28 -23.16 12.81
C GLY A 137 30.94 -22.76 11.47
N LYS A 138 30.22 -22.23 10.52
CA LYS A 138 30.78 -21.70 9.28
C LYS A 138 30.87 -20.17 9.34
N GLU A 139 31.98 -19.63 8.90
CA GLU A 139 32.22 -18.18 8.83
C GLU A 139 31.88 -17.59 7.45
N ILE A 140 31.59 -18.43 6.46
CA ILE A 140 31.31 -18.05 5.08
C ILE A 140 30.09 -18.81 4.62
N GLY A 141 29.17 -18.12 3.98
CA GLY A 141 28.00 -18.69 3.34
C GLY A 141 27.45 -17.77 2.25
N GLY A 142 26.62 -18.29 1.40
CA GLY A 142 26.03 -17.48 0.35
C GLY A 142 25.05 -18.24 -0.52
N GLN A 143 24.50 -17.53 -1.49
CA GLN A 143 23.49 -18.06 -2.39
C GLN A 143 23.59 -17.40 -3.76
N ILE A 144 23.40 -18.18 -4.79
CA ILE A 144 23.14 -17.70 -6.14
C ILE A 144 21.79 -18.26 -6.59
N ARG A 145 20.94 -17.38 -7.08
CA ARG A 145 19.63 -17.76 -7.63
C ARG A 145 19.48 -17.19 -9.03
N VAL A 146 18.97 -18.01 -9.93
CA VAL A 146 18.63 -17.62 -11.31
C VAL A 146 17.28 -18.21 -11.68
N LEU A 147 16.43 -17.39 -12.23
CA LEU A 147 15.12 -17.75 -12.76
C LEU A 147 14.92 -17.12 -14.13
N THR A 148 14.35 -17.86 -15.04
CA THR A 148 13.90 -17.40 -16.35
C THR A 148 12.55 -18.02 -16.69
N GLY A 149 11.89 -17.50 -17.71
CA GLY A 149 10.60 -18.05 -18.13
C GLY A 149 10.09 -17.44 -19.42
N ASP A 150 8.92 -17.86 -19.80
CA ASP A 150 8.18 -17.30 -20.92
C ASP A 150 7.31 -16.10 -20.52
N ASN A 151 6.46 -15.67 -21.43
CA ASN A 151 5.44 -14.63 -21.23
C ASN A 151 5.95 -13.38 -20.50
N GLY A 152 7.13 -12.89 -20.92
CA GLY A 152 7.72 -11.68 -20.40
C GLY A 152 8.56 -11.85 -19.13
N THR A 153 8.84 -13.06 -18.69
CA THR A 153 9.79 -13.34 -17.63
C THR A 153 11.17 -13.63 -18.23
N ASN A 154 11.96 -12.60 -18.51
CA ASN A 154 13.25 -12.81 -19.17
C ASN A 154 14.31 -13.31 -18.19
N PHE A 155 14.52 -12.53 -17.10
CA PHE A 155 15.54 -12.83 -16.09
C PHE A 155 15.15 -12.28 -14.73
N ILE A 156 15.29 -13.11 -13.70
CA ILE A 156 15.26 -12.73 -12.29
C ILE A 156 16.42 -13.47 -11.63
N GLY A 157 17.26 -12.75 -10.91
CA GLY A 157 18.37 -13.39 -10.24
C GLY A 157 18.93 -12.58 -9.10
N SER A 158 19.61 -13.28 -8.18
CA SER A 158 20.28 -12.71 -7.04
C SER A 158 21.55 -13.46 -6.70
N ALA A 159 22.51 -12.73 -6.13
CA ALA A 159 23.71 -13.27 -5.54
C ALA A 159 23.91 -12.67 -4.15
N VAL A 160 24.17 -13.52 -3.18
CA VAL A 160 24.33 -13.17 -1.77
C VAL A 160 25.62 -13.76 -1.25
N GLN A 161 26.40 -12.95 -0.54
CA GLN A 161 27.58 -13.37 0.20
C GLN A 161 27.42 -12.95 1.65
N ALA A 162 27.58 -13.88 2.57
CA ALA A 162 27.62 -13.65 3.99
C ALA A 162 28.98 -14.08 4.56
N LEU A 163 29.52 -13.26 5.44
CA LEU A 163 30.70 -13.52 6.23
C LEU A 163 30.38 -13.25 7.69
N GLY A 164 30.85 -14.08 8.61
CA GLY A 164 30.57 -13.84 10.01
C GLY A 164 31.48 -14.56 10.96
N ASN A 165 31.66 -14.00 12.15
CA ASN A 165 32.33 -14.60 13.26
C ASN A 165 31.74 -14.13 14.59
N LYS A 166 32.33 -14.47 15.72
CA LYS A 166 31.87 -14.06 17.05
C LYS A 166 31.79 -12.54 17.28
N HIS A 167 32.52 -11.75 16.52
CA HIS A 167 32.58 -10.29 16.66
C HIS A 167 31.57 -9.55 15.78
N GLY A 168 31.10 -10.20 14.73
CA GLY A 168 30.16 -9.58 13.82
C GLY A 168 29.98 -10.31 12.50
N ASP A 169 29.20 -9.71 11.62
CA ASP A 169 28.89 -10.27 10.33
C ASP A 169 28.74 -9.19 9.25
N ILE A 170 28.87 -9.65 8.01
CA ILE A 170 28.72 -8.84 6.80
C ILE A 170 27.83 -9.61 5.84
N LEU A 171 26.80 -8.95 5.30
CA LEU A 171 26.01 -9.42 4.17
C LEU A 171 26.14 -8.44 3.02
N ILE A 172 26.39 -8.97 1.83
CA ILE A 172 26.29 -8.22 0.58
C ILE A 172 25.37 -9.04 -0.34
N ALA A 173 24.33 -8.39 -0.85
CA ALA A 173 23.41 -9.00 -1.81
C ALA A 173 23.17 -8.05 -2.99
N ILE A 174 23.08 -8.63 -4.17
CA ILE A 174 22.69 -7.95 -5.40
C ILE A 174 21.54 -8.73 -6.04
N SER A 175 20.58 -8.03 -6.60
CA SER A 175 19.52 -8.65 -7.41
C SER A 175 19.26 -7.85 -8.67
N GLU A 176 18.90 -8.54 -9.72
CA GLU A 176 18.46 -7.95 -10.98
C GLU A 176 17.20 -8.65 -11.46
N ARG A 177 16.23 -7.86 -11.87
CA ARG A 177 14.98 -8.28 -12.47
C ARG A 177 14.82 -7.58 -13.81
N ASN A 178 14.69 -8.34 -14.88
CA ASN A 178 14.47 -7.84 -16.24
C ASN A 178 13.23 -8.50 -16.82
N LEU A 179 12.16 -7.72 -16.90
CA LEU A 179 10.87 -8.19 -17.39
C LEU A 179 10.50 -7.49 -18.70
N SER A 180 9.73 -8.16 -19.52
CA SER A 180 9.18 -7.60 -20.75
C SER A 180 7.66 -7.61 -20.79
N ASP A 181 7.11 -7.10 -21.86
CA ASP A 181 5.68 -7.11 -22.13
C ASP A 181 5.14 -8.55 -22.18
N TYR A 182 3.89 -8.73 -21.79
CA TYR A 182 3.30 -10.05 -21.64
C TYR A 182 1.96 -10.20 -22.41
N TRP A 183 1.56 -11.44 -22.62
CA TRP A 183 0.25 -11.80 -23.14
C TRP A 183 -0.69 -12.13 -21.99
N PRO A 184 -1.93 -11.60 -21.97
CA PRO A 184 -2.95 -12.00 -21.03
C PRO A 184 -3.45 -13.41 -21.34
N GLY A 185 -4.24 -13.98 -20.45
CA GLY A 185 -4.94 -15.22 -20.73
C GLY A 185 -5.97 -15.06 -21.87
N ASN A 186 -6.22 -16.13 -22.59
CA ASN A 186 -7.13 -16.14 -23.73
C ASN A 186 -8.47 -16.83 -23.46
N LYS A 187 -8.68 -17.37 -22.25
CA LYS A 187 -9.93 -18.06 -21.85
C LYS A 187 -10.69 -17.24 -20.82
N GLY A 188 -11.99 -17.37 -20.82
CA GLY A 188 -12.88 -16.67 -19.87
C GLY A 188 -13.30 -15.30 -20.35
N ASN A 189 -14.06 -14.60 -19.49
CA ASN A 189 -14.55 -13.24 -19.75
C ASN A 189 -13.74 -12.24 -18.90
N MET A 190 -13.28 -11.19 -19.51
CA MET A 190 -12.54 -10.09 -18.85
C MET A 190 -13.45 -9.02 -18.24
N GLY A 191 -14.77 -9.17 -18.41
CA GLY A 191 -15.75 -8.14 -18.03
C GLY A 191 -15.90 -7.07 -19.09
N ASP A 192 -16.91 -6.23 -18.89
CA ASP A 192 -17.22 -5.11 -19.77
C ASP A 192 -16.53 -3.85 -19.25
N ILE A 193 -15.64 -3.31 -20.02
CA ILE A 193 -15.07 -2.00 -19.78
C ILE A 193 -15.98 -0.98 -20.45
N ARG A 194 -16.55 -0.07 -19.65
CA ARG A 194 -17.42 0.97 -20.15
C ARG A 194 -16.64 2.26 -20.31
N PHE A 195 -16.59 2.77 -21.52
CA PHE A 195 -16.11 4.11 -21.81
C PHE A 195 -17.29 5.01 -22.16
N GLY A 196 -17.34 6.23 -21.61
CA GLY A 196 -18.37 7.19 -21.93
C GLY A 196 -19.66 7.08 -21.13
N THR A 197 -20.75 7.60 -21.69
CA THR A 197 -22.06 7.56 -21.04
C THR A 197 -22.59 6.13 -20.95
N ALA A 198 -23.51 5.87 -20.03
CA ALA A 198 -24.07 4.53 -19.76
C ALA A 198 -24.66 3.80 -21.01
N ALA A 199 -24.82 4.49 -22.13
CA ALA A 199 -25.32 3.96 -23.39
C ALA A 199 -24.25 3.32 -24.29
N GLU A 200 -22.96 3.65 -24.09
CA GLU A 200 -21.87 3.17 -24.92
C GLU A 200 -21.08 2.09 -24.21
N ARG A 201 -21.57 0.87 -24.20
CA ARG A 201 -20.83 -0.30 -23.76
C ARG A 201 -19.92 -0.73 -24.90
N ILE A 202 -18.62 -0.61 -24.71
CA ILE A 202 -17.66 -1.18 -25.65
C ILE A 202 -17.10 -2.44 -25.01
N ASN A 203 -17.45 -3.59 -25.55
CA ASN A 203 -16.85 -4.86 -25.20
C ASN A 203 -15.46 -4.93 -25.80
N TYR A 204 -14.43 -4.96 -24.93
CA TYR A 204 -13.07 -5.13 -25.36
C TYR A 204 -12.66 -6.60 -25.29
N ASP A 205 -12.28 -7.17 -26.40
CA ASP A 205 -11.55 -8.43 -26.44
C ASP A 205 -10.04 -8.15 -26.28
N ILE A 206 -9.62 -7.81 -25.04
CA ILE A 206 -8.20 -7.61 -24.72
C ILE A 206 -7.43 -8.93 -24.65
N LYS A 207 -8.08 -10.09 -24.69
CA LYS A 207 -7.46 -11.41 -24.58
C LYS A 207 -6.47 -11.70 -25.68
N ASN A 208 -6.67 -11.16 -26.86
CA ASN A 208 -5.82 -11.38 -28.01
C ASN A 208 -4.79 -10.27 -28.24
N ASN A 209 -4.67 -9.33 -27.32
CA ASN A 209 -3.74 -8.22 -27.44
C ASN A 209 -2.64 -8.32 -26.38
N LYS A 210 -1.39 -8.22 -26.81
CA LYS A 210 -0.24 -8.11 -25.90
C LYS A 210 -0.40 -6.87 -25.03
N VAL A 211 -0.14 -7.00 -23.73
CA VAL A 211 -0.07 -5.88 -22.81
C VAL A 211 1.29 -5.23 -22.97
N GLU A 212 1.32 -4.13 -23.65
CA GLU A 212 2.54 -3.40 -23.99
C GLU A 212 2.94 -2.43 -22.87
N TYR A 213 4.21 -2.01 -22.88
CA TYR A 213 4.79 -1.05 -21.93
C TYR A 213 4.77 -1.52 -20.47
N THR A 214 4.86 -2.82 -20.26
CA THR A 214 4.96 -3.45 -18.93
C THR A 214 6.38 -3.90 -18.58
N ARG A 215 7.30 -3.69 -19.53
CA ARG A 215 8.71 -4.02 -19.31
C ARG A 215 9.30 -3.12 -18.25
N TYR A 216 10.11 -3.66 -17.38
CA TYR A 216 10.94 -2.88 -16.49
C TYR A 216 12.23 -3.61 -16.13
N LYS A 217 13.23 -2.84 -15.76
CA LYS A 217 14.47 -3.31 -15.17
C LYS A 217 14.57 -2.78 -13.76
N MET A 218 14.74 -3.69 -12.80
CA MET A 218 14.96 -3.37 -11.39
C MET A 218 16.29 -3.97 -10.95
N ARG A 219 17.09 -3.17 -10.25
CA ARG A 219 18.34 -3.60 -9.62
C ARG A 219 18.32 -3.20 -8.17
N SER A 220 18.65 -4.14 -7.29
CA SER A 220 18.77 -3.86 -5.87
C SER A 220 20.15 -4.28 -5.36
N GLN A 221 20.66 -3.50 -4.40
CA GLN A 221 21.91 -3.75 -3.69
C GLN A 221 21.64 -3.61 -2.20
N LEU A 222 21.91 -4.65 -1.43
CA LEU A 222 21.77 -4.67 0.02
C LEU A 222 23.11 -4.94 0.64
N THR A 223 23.50 -4.13 1.63
CA THR A 223 24.67 -4.36 2.47
C THR A 223 24.26 -4.21 3.92
N LYS A 224 24.59 -5.20 4.74
CA LYS A 224 24.39 -5.15 6.19
C LYS A 224 25.72 -5.44 6.88
N LEU A 225 26.09 -4.61 7.85
CA LEU A 225 27.29 -4.73 8.67
C LEU A 225 26.86 -4.82 10.13
N GLY A 226 27.10 -5.96 10.76
CA GLY A 226 26.75 -6.22 12.14
C GLY A 226 27.97 -6.32 13.04
N TRP A 227 27.93 -5.70 14.22
CA TRP A 227 28.96 -5.82 15.27
C TRP A 227 28.31 -6.35 16.54
N ASN A 228 28.88 -7.42 17.07
CA ASN A 228 28.50 -7.98 18.37
C ASN A 228 29.43 -7.38 19.45
N LEU A 229 28.81 -6.67 20.39
CA LEU A 229 29.50 -5.98 21.48
C LEU A 229 29.27 -6.75 22.81
N PRO A 230 30.09 -6.49 23.84
CA PRO A 230 29.91 -7.11 25.15
C PRO A 230 28.47 -6.87 25.74
N ALA A 231 28.07 -7.69 26.70
CA ALA A 231 26.80 -7.61 27.39
C ALA A 231 25.55 -7.78 26.47
N ASN A 232 25.69 -8.65 25.48
CA ASN A 232 24.63 -8.96 24.50
C ASN A 232 24.08 -7.73 23.79
N GLN A 233 25.02 -6.88 23.34
CA GLN A 233 24.73 -5.72 22.50
C GLN A 233 25.02 -6.03 21.05
N ARG A 234 24.25 -5.42 20.15
CA ARG A 234 24.49 -5.49 18.72
C ARG A 234 24.26 -4.14 18.07
N LEU A 235 25.17 -3.77 17.19
CA LEU A 235 25.04 -2.62 16.30
C LEU A 235 24.98 -3.14 14.87
N MET A 236 24.05 -2.64 14.05
CA MET A 236 23.92 -3.03 12.65
C MET A 236 23.69 -1.80 11.78
N LEU A 237 24.56 -1.63 10.79
CA LEU A 237 24.39 -0.64 9.71
C LEU A 237 23.85 -1.35 8.48
N SER A 238 22.77 -0.84 7.94
CA SER A 238 22.12 -1.35 6.71
C SER A 238 22.06 -0.29 5.63
N TYR A 239 22.33 -0.70 4.40
CA TYR A 239 22.17 0.09 3.20
C TYR A 239 21.43 -0.72 2.14
N LEU A 240 20.30 -0.22 1.66
CA LEU A 240 19.54 -0.79 0.55
C LEU A 240 19.34 0.29 -0.51
N GLN A 241 19.71 -0.01 -1.75
CA GLN A 241 19.40 0.79 -2.91
C GLN A 241 18.61 -0.04 -3.92
N THR A 242 17.50 0.49 -4.41
CA THR A 242 16.72 -0.08 -5.50
C THR A 242 16.59 0.95 -6.61
N GLN A 243 17.01 0.58 -7.82
CA GLN A 243 16.90 1.39 -9.03
C GLN A 243 15.96 0.72 -10.02
N ILE A 244 15.03 1.48 -10.59
CA ILE A 244 14.04 0.99 -11.54
C ILE A 244 14.01 1.90 -12.75
N ASN A 245 14.06 1.30 -13.93
CA ASN A 245 13.76 1.96 -15.19
C ASN A 245 12.53 1.29 -15.82
N SER A 246 11.48 2.05 -16.04
CA SER A 246 10.23 1.52 -16.61
C SER A 246 9.53 2.55 -17.51
N PRO A 247 8.98 2.12 -18.65
CA PRO A 247 7.93 2.90 -19.28
C PRO A 247 6.74 2.92 -18.32
N ASN A 248 6.12 4.06 -18.15
CA ASN A 248 4.84 4.13 -17.48
C ASN A 248 3.79 3.71 -18.49
N ALA A 249 3.22 2.57 -18.22
CA ALA A 249 2.15 2.08 -19.01
C ALA A 249 1.01 3.07 -18.98
N SER A 250 0.55 3.24 -20.11
CA SER A 250 -0.50 4.13 -20.40
C SER A 250 -1.86 3.55 -20.13
N MET A 251 -2.74 4.44 -20.13
CA MET A 251 -4.15 4.22 -20.31
C MET A 251 -4.42 3.32 -21.51
N LEU A 252 -5.36 2.40 -21.34
CA LEU A 252 -6.02 1.79 -22.48
C LEU A 252 -6.58 2.93 -23.36
N THR A 253 -6.12 3.05 -24.58
CA THR A 253 -6.49 4.16 -25.44
C THR A 253 -7.34 3.66 -26.61
N GLN A 254 -8.31 4.48 -26.98
CA GLN A 254 -9.08 4.28 -28.20
C GLN A 254 -8.28 4.82 -29.38
N ILE A 255 -8.07 3.98 -30.37
CA ILE A 255 -7.51 4.40 -31.64
C ILE A 255 -8.69 4.64 -32.56
N VAL A 256 -8.91 5.90 -32.93
CA VAL A 256 -9.99 6.32 -33.82
C VAL A 256 -9.57 6.28 -35.28
N ASP A 257 -10.55 6.14 -36.15
CA ASP A 257 -10.33 6.27 -37.59
C ASP A 257 -9.88 7.71 -37.93
N LYS A 258 -8.84 7.85 -38.77
CA LYS A 258 -8.38 9.17 -39.23
C LYS A 258 -9.42 9.92 -40.06
N ALA A 259 -10.31 9.19 -40.74
CA ALA A 259 -11.37 9.74 -41.55
C ALA A 259 -12.66 10.02 -40.75
N ASP A 260 -12.87 9.35 -39.66
CA ASP A 260 -14.02 9.51 -38.78
C ASP A 260 -13.58 9.46 -37.29
N PRO A 261 -13.37 10.62 -36.63
CA PRO A 261 -12.91 10.71 -35.28
C PRO A 261 -13.87 10.09 -34.23
N TYR A 262 -15.10 9.79 -34.61
CA TYR A 262 -16.08 9.13 -33.73
C TYR A 262 -16.07 7.61 -33.88
N ARG A 263 -15.37 7.07 -34.89
CA ARG A 263 -15.25 5.64 -35.11
C ARG A 263 -14.01 5.07 -34.42
N ILE A 264 -14.22 4.26 -33.39
CA ILE A 264 -13.16 3.52 -32.72
C ILE A 264 -12.77 2.31 -33.59
N VAL A 265 -11.52 2.27 -34.04
CA VAL A 265 -11.00 1.19 -34.90
C VAL A 265 -10.31 0.12 -34.06
N LYS A 266 -9.63 0.54 -32.99
CA LYS A 266 -8.80 -0.35 -32.14
C LYS A 266 -8.70 0.23 -30.75
N VAL A 267 -8.54 -0.67 -29.79
CA VAL A 267 -8.13 -0.34 -28.43
C VAL A 267 -6.73 -0.87 -28.22
N GLY A 268 -5.89 -0.08 -27.62
CA GLY A 268 -4.49 -0.44 -27.42
C GLY A 268 -3.87 0.29 -26.23
N TRP A 269 -2.65 -0.05 -25.97
CA TRP A 269 -1.82 0.57 -24.93
C TRP A 269 -1.01 1.71 -25.52
N LYS A 270 -0.80 2.77 -24.72
CA LYS A 270 -0.03 3.92 -25.12
C LYS A 270 1.07 4.16 -24.09
N ASN A 271 2.30 4.30 -24.52
CA ASN A 271 3.36 4.75 -23.64
C ASN A 271 3.20 6.24 -23.35
N SER A 272 2.83 6.60 -22.14
CA SER A 272 2.62 7.99 -21.73
C SER A 272 3.89 8.64 -21.21
N SER A 273 4.80 7.86 -20.64
CA SER A 273 6.03 8.37 -20.05
C SER A 273 7.03 7.24 -19.75
N VAL A 274 8.25 7.64 -19.43
CA VAL A 274 9.29 6.74 -18.91
C VAL A 274 9.71 7.28 -17.56
N SER A 275 9.74 6.42 -16.54
CA SER A 275 10.21 6.74 -15.18
C SER A 275 11.54 6.06 -14.89
N ASP A 276 12.42 6.81 -14.25
CA ASP A 276 13.60 6.35 -13.55
C ASP A 276 13.40 6.60 -12.06
N VAL A 277 13.37 5.52 -11.27
CA VAL A 277 13.16 5.60 -9.83
C VAL A 277 14.42 5.14 -9.11
N LEU A 278 14.86 5.93 -8.14
CA LEU A 278 15.95 5.59 -7.23
C LEU A 278 15.43 5.66 -5.79
N ASN A 279 15.38 4.51 -5.11
CA ASN A 279 15.04 4.41 -3.70
C ASN A 279 16.29 3.99 -2.91
N ARG A 280 16.64 4.74 -1.85
CA ARG A 280 17.77 4.50 -0.97
C ARG A 280 17.31 4.49 0.48
N ASN A 281 17.70 3.46 1.21
CA ASN A 281 17.39 3.26 2.61
C ASN A 281 18.69 3.05 3.38
N ILE A 282 18.90 3.83 4.43
CA ILE A 282 20.05 3.72 5.32
C ILE A 282 19.52 3.59 6.74
N GLY A 283 19.90 2.55 7.45
CA GLY A 283 19.49 2.30 8.83
C GLY A 283 20.66 1.98 9.73
N LEU A 284 20.61 2.51 10.94
CA LEU A 284 21.50 2.12 12.05
C LEU A 284 20.64 1.60 13.18
N ASP A 285 20.79 0.32 13.47
CA ASP A 285 20.09 -0.38 14.53
C ASP A 285 21.03 -0.64 15.71
N TYR A 286 20.53 -0.46 16.91
CA TYR A 286 21.21 -0.84 18.14
C TYR A 286 20.26 -1.66 19.01
N SER A 287 20.73 -2.77 19.55
CA SER A 287 20.04 -3.57 20.52
C SER A 287 20.91 -3.87 21.74
N LEU A 288 20.27 -3.91 22.92
CA LEU A 288 20.90 -4.24 24.19
C LEU A 288 19.93 -5.11 24.99
N LYS A 289 20.36 -6.35 25.30
CA LYS A 289 19.56 -7.31 26.07
C LYS A 289 20.47 -8.11 27.00
N PRO A 290 20.88 -7.53 28.16
CA PRO A 290 21.72 -8.23 29.12
C PRO A 290 21.01 -9.45 29.71
N GLU A 291 21.68 -10.59 29.83
CA GLU A 291 21.10 -11.87 30.29
C GLU A 291 20.46 -11.82 31.69
N HIS A 292 20.98 -10.98 32.57
CA HIS A 292 20.59 -10.93 33.96
C HIS A 292 19.68 -9.75 34.33
N ILE A 293 19.23 -8.94 33.36
CA ILE A 293 18.45 -7.74 33.62
C ILE A 293 17.12 -7.83 32.85
N ALA A 294 16.12 -8.46 33.45
CA ALA A 294 14.83 -8.72 32.81
C ALA A 294 14.03 -7.46 32.43
N TRP A 295 14.32 -6.31 33.04
CA TRP A 295 13.66 -5.05 32.73
C TRP A 295 14.33 -4.24 31.60
N LEU A 296 15.43 -4.77 31.03
CA LEU A 296 16.21 -4.07 30.01
C LEU A 296 16.32 -4.92 28.75
N ASP A 297 15.56 -4.57 27.73
CA ASP A 297 15.62 -5.09 26.37
C ASP A 297 15.37 -3.91 25.43
N VAL A 298 16.45 -3.18 25.11
CA VAL A 298 16.42 -1.93 24.38
C VAL A 298 16.60 -2.20 22.89
N ALA A 299 15.76 -1.60 22.07
CA ALA A 299 15.97 -1.48 20.63
C ALA A 299 15.88 -0.01 20.21
N ALA A 300 16.88 0.43 19.46
CA ALA A 300 16.92 1.78 18.91
C ALA A 300 17.25 1.73 17.40
N LYS A 301 16.65 2.61 16.62
CA LYS A 301 16.90 2.75 15.19
C LYS A 301 16.92 4.21 14.79
N ILE A 302 17.91 4.57 13.99
CA ILE A 302 17.96 5.84 13.25
C ILE A 302 17.98 5.49 11.77
N TYR A 303 17.18 6.17 10.97
CA TYR A 303 17.13 5.86 9.54
C TYR A 303 16.90 7.07 8.64
N TYR A 304 17.31 6.89 7.40
CA TYR A 304 17.11 7.81 6.30
C TYR A 304 16.57 7.04 5.08
N VAL A 305 15.46 7.52 4.52
CA VAL A 305 14.88 7.00 3.28
C VAL A 305 14.80 8.13 2.27
N ASP A 306 15.21 7.87 1.04
CA ASP A 306 15.17 8.82 -0.06
C ASP A 306 14.63 8.13 -1.31
N THR A 307 13.50 8.61 -1.80
CA THR A 307 12.89 8.14 -3.05
C THR A 307 12.84 9.29 -4.03
N ASP A 308 13.46 9.11 -5.18
CA ASP A 308 13.50 10.05 -6.30
C ASP A 308 12.92 9.39 -7.55
N ASP A 309 11.86 9.95 -8.10
CA ASP A 309 11.18 9.50 -9.32
C ASP A 309 11.29 10.59 -10.36
N GLU A 310 12.06 10.36 -11.39
CA GLU A 310 12.17 11.20 -12.57
C GLU A 310 11.32 10.62 -13.70
N THR A 311 10.39 11.41 -14.21
CA THR A 311 9.47 10.98 -15.27
C THR A 311 9.57 11.90 -16.47
N ASN A 312 9.85 11.32 -17.64
CA ASN A 312 9.80 11.98 -18.94
C ASN A 312 8.49 11.64 -19.64
N THR A 313 7.61 12.61 -19.81
CA THR A 313 6.34 12.42 -20.51
C THR A 313 6.58 12.39 -22.02
N LEU A 314 6.04 11.35 -22.65
CA LEU A 314 6.15 11.11 -24.08
C LEU A 314 4.85 11.55 -24.78
N CYS A 315 4.98 12.28 -25.87
CA CYS A 315 3.83 12.68 -26.66
C CYS A 315 3.66 11.76 -27.85
N SER A 316 2.51 11.14 -27.98
CA SER A 316 2.17 10.34 -29.15
C SER A 316 1.27 11.05 -30.16
N ASP A 317 0.59 12.14 -29.77
CA ASP A 317 -0.32 12.89 -30.66
C ASP A 317 -0.11 14.39 -30.52
N ALA A 318 0.00 15.05 -31.66
CA ALA A 318 0.46 16.44 -31.79
C ALA A 318 -0.52 17.51 -31.26
N ILE A 319 -1.76 17.17 -30.91
CA ILE A 319 -2.81 18.19 -30.70
C ILE A 319 -2.92 18.61 -29.22
N TYR A 320 -2.60 17.73 -28.23
CA TYR A 320 -2.84 18.01 -26.80
C TYR A 320 -1.69 17.67 -25.87
N CYS A 321 -0.51 17.36 -26.37
CA CYS A 321 0.56 16.87 -25.55
C CYS A 321 1.77 17.79 -25.56
N ASN A 322 2.13 18.30 -24.40
CA ASN A 322 3.43 18.92 -24.18
C ASN A 322 4.39 17.88 -23.60
N LYS A 323 5.55 17.72 -24.24
CA LYS A 323 6.64 16.96 -23.61
C LYS A 323 7.08 17.72 -22.38
N PHE A 324 7.08 17.04 -21.23
CA PHE A 324 7.59 17.63 -20.01
C PHE A 324 8.31 16.59 -19.16
N TRP A 325 9.22 17.08 -18.37
CA TRP A 325 9.92 16.33 -17.35
C TRP A 325 9.37 16.69 -15.99
N THR A 326 9.22 15.71 -15.13
CA THR A 326 8.86 15.89 -13.73
C THR A 326 9.79 15.09 -12.84
N GLN A 327 10.15 15.67 -11.70
CA GLN A 327 10.85 14.99 -10.63
C GLN A 327 10.02 15.09 -9.36
N THR A 328 9.83 13.96 -8.69
CA THR A 328 9.22 13.87 -7.38
C THR A 328 10.20 13.23 -6.42
N ARG A 329 10.59 13.95 -5.38
CA ARG A 329 11.49 13.42 -4.36
C ARG A 329 10.86 13.52 -2.98
N LEU A 330 10.90 12.41 -2.24
CA LEU A 330 10.52 12.33 -0.85
C LEU A 330 11.70 11.84 -0.02
N THR A 331 12.05 12.60 1.01
CA THR A 331 13.05 12.18 2.00
C THR A 331 12.39 12.01 3.36
N THR A 332 12.68 10.89 4.04
CA THR A 332 12.19 10.59 5.37
C THR A 332 13.37 10.37 6.31
N HIS A 333 13.38 11.07 7.42
CA HIS A 333 14.28 10.81 8.54
C HIS A 333 13.47 10.22 9.67
N GLY A 334 13.98 9.21 10.36
CA GLY A 334 13.28 8.60 11.48
C GLY A 334 14.19 8.20 12.63
N LEU A 335 13.59 8.17 13.81
CA LEU A 335 14.16 7.70 15.06
C LEU A 335 13.12 6.85 15.78
N GLN A 336 13.54 5.68 16.23
CA GLN A 336 12.74 4.78 17.05
C GLN A 336 13.58 4.37 18.26
N LEU A 337 12.95 4.35 19.43
CA LEU A 337 13.55 3.86 20.67
C LEU A 337 12.48 3.15 21.47
N GLN A 338 12.74 1.94 21.86
CA GLN A 338 11.86 1.17 22.74
C GLN A 338 12.63 0.36 23.74
N ASN A 339 12.00 0.08 24.87
CA ASN A 339 12.46 -0.87 25.86
C ASN A 339 11.33 -1.84 26.21
N THR A 340 11.68 -3.11 26.37
CA THR A 340 10.76 -4.14 26.87
C THR A 340 11.23 -4.60 28.25
N SER A 341 10.34 -4.53 29.23
CA SER A 341 10.59 -4.97 30.61
C SER A 341 9.73 -6.17 30.94
N PHE A 342 10.35 -7.22 31.46
CA PHE A 342 9.68 -8.42 31.91
C PHE A 342 9.63 -8.42 33.46
N LEU A 343 8.45 -8.69 34.02
CA LEU A 343 8.23 -8.79 35.43
C LEU A 343 7.36 -10.02 35.72
N THR A 344 7.85 -10.93 36.55
CA THR A 344 7.10 -12.08 37.03
C THR A 344 6.81 -11.89 38.51
N LEU A 345 5.52 -11.83 38.86
CA LEU A 345 5.04 -11.75 40.25
C LEU A 345 4.37 -13.07 40.57
N ALA A 346 4.96 -13.86 41.47
CA ALA A 346 4.57 -15.23 41.76
C ALA A 346 4.53 -16.12 40.47
N ASP A 347 4.27 -17.42 40.62
CA ASP A 347 4.40 -18.40 39.55
C ASP A 347 3.36 -18.26 38.39
N HIS A 348 2.37 -17.39 38.54
CA HIS A 348 1.23 -17.31 37.64
C HIS A 348 0.93 -15.91 37.05
N HIS A 349 1.72 -14.90 37.38
CA HIS A 349 1.50 -13.53 36.92
C HIS A 349 2.71 -13.02 36.16
N GLN A 350 2.59 -12.96 34.84
CA GLN A 350 3.65 -12.47 33.99
C GLN A 350 3.23 -11.14 33.38
N PHE A 351 4.13 -10.17 33.42
CA PHE A 351 3.94 -8.85 32.82
C PHE A 351 5.07 -8.59 31.83
N ARG A 352 4.69 -8.13 30.64
CA ARG A 352 5.61 -7.59 29.64
C ARG A 352 5.18 -6.15 29.35
N ILE A 353 6.05 -5.21 29.61
CA ILE A 353 5.81 -3.79 29.41
C ILE A 353 6.74 -3.32 28.29
N ASN A 354 6.17 -2.88 27.17
CA ASN A 354 6.90 -2.28 26.05
C ASN A 354 6.56 -0.79 25.98
N TYR A 355 7.56 0.06 26.00
CA TYR A 355 7.38 1.50 25.96
C TYR A 355 8.49 2.18 25.17
N GLY A 356 8.16 3.32 24.59
CA GLY A 356 9.13 3.98 23.75
C GLY A 356 8.66 5.27 23.10
N LEU A 357 9.45 5.69 22.14
CA LEU A 357 9.22 6.86 21.33
C LEU A 357 9.51 6.57 19.85
N GLU A 358 8.77 7.24 19.00
CA GLU A 358 8.94 7.22 17.56
C GLU A 358 8.87 8.65 17.03
N TRP A 359 9.80 9.01 16.18
CA TRP A 359 9.79 10.26 15.46
C TRP A 359 10.11 10.03 14.00
N PHE A 360 9.37 10.68 13.12
CA PHE A 360 9.76 10.76 11.71
C PHE A 360 9.37 12.09 11.09
N SER A 361 10.11 12.47 10.06
CA SER A 361 9.89 13.70 9.31
C SER A 361 10.06 13.46 7.82
N ASP A 362 8.96 13.64 7.09
CA ASP A 362 8.89 13.56 5.62
C ASP A 362 9.09 14.95 5.02
N ARG A 363 9.87 15.04 3.97
CA ARG A 363 10.03 16.26 3.17
C ARG A 363 9.81 15.95 1.70
N SER A 364 8.76 16.51 1.14
CA SER A 364 8.39 16.41 -0.28
C SER A 364 8.96 17.56 -1.09
N ARG A 365 9.42 17.26 -2.30
CA ARG A 365 9.84 18.24 -3.30
C ARG A 365 9.40 17.76 -4.67
N GLY A 366 8.85 18.66 -5.48
CA GLY A 366 8.50 18.42 -6.87
C GLY A 366 9.12 19.47 -7.78
N ASN A 367 9.64 19.02 -8.92
CA ASN A 367 10.13 19.87 -10.01
C ASN A 367 9.46 19.46 -11.32
N SER A 368 9.27 20.41 -12.22
CA SER A 368 8.74 20.14 -13.56
C SER A 368 9.16 21.22 -14.53
N THR A 369 9.39 20.86 -15.78
CA THR A 369 9.54 21.81 -16.89
C THR A 369 8.21 22.45 -17.29
N HIS A 370 7.09 21.95 -16.79
CA HIS A 370 5.76 22.51 -17.07
C HIS A 370 5.16 23.12 -15.79
N GLU A 371 4.88 24.42 -15.84
CA GLU A 371 4.43 25.19 -14.67
C GLU A 371 3.19 24.60 -13.98
N THR A 372 2.21 24.11 -14.76
CA THR A 372 0.97 23.55 -14.19
C THR A 372 1.18 22.27 -13.41
N MET A 373 2.29 21.55 -13.63
CA MET A 373 2.64 20.31 -12.93
C MET A 373 3.33 20.55 -11.58
N LEU A 374 3.93 21.72 -11.36
CA LEU A 374 4.79 22.00 -10.19
C LEU A 374 4.08 21.80 -8.85
N GLY A 375 2.77 21.99 -8.79
CA GLY A 375 2.00 21.86 -7.56
C GLY A 375 1.37 20.49 -7.34
N LEU A 376 1.41 19.57 -8.30
CA LEU A 376 0.82 18.23 -8.15
C LEU A 376 1.54 17.41 -7.09
N THR A 377 2.87 17.58 -6.99
CA THR A 377 3.63 17.10 -5.84
C THR A 377 4.15 18.32 -5.09
N PRO A 378 3.38 18.84 -4.11
CA PRO A 378 3.70 20.09 -3.45
C PRO A 378 4.92 19.97 -2.56
N PRO A 379 5.77 21.00 -2.47
CA PRO A 379 6.81 21.06 -1.48
C PRO A 379 6.20 21.20 -0.09
N GLY A 380 6.67 20.38 0.85
CA GLY A 380 6.17 20.42 2.22
C GLY A 380 6.96 19.53 3.16
N LYS A 381 6.71 19.72 4.45
CA LYS A 381 7.29 18.95 5.53
C LYS A 381 6.20 18.44 6.46
N ARG A 382 6.19 17.15 6.72
CA ARG A 382 5.31 16.52 7.70
C ARG A 382 6.16 15.88 8.79
N THR A 383 5.81 16.09 10.04
CA THR A 383 6.52 15.50 11.19
C THR A 383 5.50 14.86 12.13
N ILE A 384 5.78 13.66 12.60
CA ILE A 384 5.04 13.01 13.68
C ILE A 384 6.04 12.64 14.78
N THR A 385 5.71 12.99 16.01
CA THR A 385 6.42 12.58 17.22
C THR A 385 5.44 11.81 18.08
N SER A 386 5.82 10.64 18.52
CA SER A 386 4.95 9.74 19.28
C SER A 386 5.65 9.16 20.49
N THR A 387 4.88 8.98 21.56
CA THR A 387 5.26 8.16 22.70
C THR A 387 4.21 7.08 22.90
N PHE A 388 4.61 5.91 23.34
CA PHE A 388 3.68 4.80 23.56
C PHE A 388 4.11 3.94 24.76
N ALA A 389 3.12 3.26 25.33
CA ALA A 389 3.30 2.21 26.31
C ALA A 389 2.29 1.09 26.05
N GLN A 390 2.74 -0.15 26.14
CA GLN A 390 1.94 -1.37 26.01
C GLN A 390 2.19 -2.24 27.24
N LEU A 391 1.14 -2.76 27.82
CA LEU A 391 1.18 -3.72 28.93
C LEU A 391 0.53 -5.01 28.45
N ASN A 392 1.29 -6.10 28.48
CA ASN A 392 0.76 -7.45 28.29
C ASN A 392 0.85 -8.17 29.62
N TYR A 393 -0.28 -8.68 30.07
CA TYR A 393 -0.43 -9.46 31.28
C TYR A 393 -0.93 -10.86 30.95
N GLU A 394 -0.27 -11.86 31.51
CA GLU A 394 -0.66 -13.26 31.38
C GLU A 394 -0.87 -13.88 32.76
N HIS A 395 -2.01 -14.53 32.95
CA HIS A 395 -2.36 -15.25 34.17
C HIS A 395 -2.56 -16.73 33.87
N ALA A 396 -1.72 -17.55 34.49
CA ALA A 396 -1.83 -19.02 34.58
C ALA A 396 -2.13 -19.69 33.21
N ASN A 397 -1.62 -19.19 32.12
CA ASN A 397 -1.77 -19.71 30.75
C ASN A 397 -3.21 -19.78 30.21
N TRP A 398 -4.21 -19.19 30.92
CA TRP A 398 -5.60 -19.21 30.42
C TRP A 398 -6.17 -17.82 30.13
N LEU A 399 -5.61 -16.76 30.73
CA LEU A 399 -6.05 -15.38 30.52
C LEU A 399 -4.89 -14.52 30.06
N ARG A 400 -5.07 -13.80 28.96
CA ARG A 400 -4.16 -12.77 28.50
C ARG A 400 -4.90 -11.45 28.36
N LEU A 401 -4.31 -10.38 28.87
CA LEU A 401 -4.82 -9.02 28.73
C LEU A 401 -3.73 -8.14 28.15
N GLU A 402 -4.09 -7.36 27.14
CA GLU A 402 -3.19 -6.38 26.53
C GLU A 402 -3.83 -5.00 26.59
N GLY A 403 -3.07 -4.01 26.98
CA GLY A 403 -3.47 -2.61 26.99
C GLY A 403 -2.39 -1.76 26.38
N GLY A 404 -2.76 -0.85 25.49
CA GLY A 404 -1.82 0.06 24.85
C GLY A 404 -2.33 1.50 24.88
N LEU A 405 -1.40 2.42 25.00
CA LEU A 405 -1.67 3.84 24.94
C LEU A 405 -0.60 4.53 24.09
N ARG A 406 -1.03 5.26 23.08
CA ARG A 406 -0.15 6.02 22.21
C ARG A 406 -0.57 7.48 22.18
N TYR A 407 0.38 8.38 22.26
CA TYR A 407 0.19 9.82 22.10
C TYR A 407 1.02 10.32 20.93
N ASP A 408 0.35 10.91 19.93
CA ASP A 408 0.96 11.45 18.73
C ASP A 408 0.83 12.97 18.68
N GLN A 409 1.91 13.63 18.25
CA GLN A 409 1.97 15.04 17.89
C GLN A 409 2.31 15.16 16.42
N PHE A 410 1.48 15.85 15.66
CA PHE A 410 1.62 16.08 14.23
C PHE A 410 1.88 17.53 13.90
N ARG A 411 2.74 17.77 12.92
CA ARG A 411 2.93 19.07 12.30
C ARG A 411 3.09 18.94 10.79
N LEU A 412 2.33 19.74 10.04
CA LEU A 412 2.43 19.88 8.58
C LEU A 412 2.76 21.30 8.22
N GLN A 413 3.80 21.52 7.42
CA GLN A 413 4.28 22.82 6.99
C GLN A 413 4.53 22.85 5.49
N GLY A 414 4.20 23.95 4.83
CA GLY A 414 4.48 24.16 3.42
C GLY A 414 3.73 25.33 2.85
N ASN A 415 3.84 25.50 1.54
CA ASN A 415 3.14 26.51 0.80
C ASN A 415 2.34 25.88 -0.33
N THR A 416 1.16 26.39 -0.57
CA THR A 416 0.34 25.99 -1.71
C THR A 416 -0.18 27.20 -2.47
N TRP A 417 -0.75 26.96 -3.64
CA TRP A 417 -1.21 28.03 -4.51
C TRP A 417 -2.36 27.57 -5.40
N MET A 418 -3.12 28.52 -5.91
CA MET A 418 -4.13 28.30 -6.94
C MET A 418 -4.09 29.43 -7.98
N HIS A 419 -4.44 29.11 -9.21
CA HIS A 419 -4.69 30.13 -10.23
C HIS A 419 -6.13 30.64 -10.14
N SER A 420 -6.31 31.95 -10.26
CA SER A 420 -7.62 32.58 -10.22
C SER A 420 -8.60 32.07 -11.29
N LYS A 421 -8.10 31.62 -12.44
CA LYS A 421 -8.97 31.03 -13.48
C LYS A 421 -9.68 29.74 -13.06
N ASN A 422 -9.18 29.10 -12.01
CA ASN A 422 -9.79 27.88 -11.48
C ASN A 422 -11.02 28.17 -10.62
N PHE A 423 -11.26 29.44 -10.32
CA PHE A 423 -12.42 29.89 -9.59
C PHE A 423 -13.52 30.29 -10.52
N ARG A 424 -14.66 29.69 -10.32
CA ARG A 424 -15.94 30.16 -10.80
C ARG A 424 -16.75 30.51 -9.58
N GLY A 425 -16.72 31.71 -9.21
CA GLY A 425 -17.52 32.26 -8.13
C GLY A 425 -17.97 33.66 -8.48
N ASN A 426 -18.96 34.11 -7.81
CA ASN A 426 -19.37 35.48 -7.83
C ASN A 426 -18.45 36.27 -6.89
N TYR A 427 -17.95 37.39 -7.35
CA TYR A 427 -17.00 38.22 -6.62
C TYR A 427 -17.70 39.39 -5.94
N THR A 428 -17.15 39.90 -4.84
CA THR A 428 -17.71 41.04 -4.15
C THR A 428 -17.52 42.37 -4.91
N SER A 429 -18.13 43.45 -4.40
CA SER A 429 -18.04 44.81 -4.95
C SER A 429 -16.62 45.37 -5.04
N GLU A 430 -15.74 44.89 -4.22
CA GLU A 430 -14.32 45.16 -4.29
C GLU A 430 -13.71 44.15 -5.26
N ASN A 431 -13.69 44.52 -6.50
CA ASN A 431 -13.24 43.67 -7.60
C ASN A 431 -11.79 43.22 -7.38
N PRO A 432 -11.53 41.97 -6.99
CA PRO A 432 -10.17 41.48 -6.73
C PRO A 432 -9.31 41.48 -7.99
N CYS A 433 -9.92 41.63 -9.16
CA CYS A 433 -9.22 41.72 -10.42
C CYS A 433 -8.41 43.03 -10.56
N ASN A 434 -8.72 44.03 -9.79
CA ASN A 434 -8.03 45.33 -9.81
C ASN A 434 -7.03 45.55 -8.66
N GLN A 435 -6.87 44.56 -7.77
CA GLN A 435 -5.97 44.71 -6.63
C GLN A 435 -4.53 44.34 -6.97
N LYS A 436 -3.59 44.99 -6.30
CA LYS A 436 -2.15 44.88 -6.54
C LYS A 436 -1.65 43.47 -6.13
N LYS A 437 -0.61 43.00 -6.81
CA LYS A 437 0.15 41.81 -6.47
C LYS A 437 0.46 41.80 -4.98
N ASN A 438 0.00 40.83 -4.22
CA ASN A 438 0.27 40.56 -2.80
C ASN A 438 -0.86 40.81 -1.81
N GLU A 439 -2.04 41.21 -2.24
CA GLU A 439 -3.19 41.30 -1.35
C GLU A 439 -4.04 40.03 -1.37
N GLN A 440 -4.59 39.68 -0.23
CA GLN A 440 -5.49 38.54 -0.09
C GLN A 440 -6.88 38.93 -0.61
N TYR A 441 -7.51 38.05 -1.38
CA TYR A 441 -8.75 38.33 -2.07
C TYR A 441 -9.94 37.66 -1.40
N ILE A 442 -11.05 38.37 -1.34
CA ILE A 442 -12.35 37.86 -0.91
C ILE A 442 -13.12 37.48 -2.18
N ILE A 443 -13.52 36.24 -2.29
CA ILE A 443 -14.32 35.73 -3.41
C ILE A 443 -15.69 35.39 -2.86
N ASN A 444 -16.71 36.15 -3.27
CA ASN A 444 -18.10 35.91 -2.92
C ASN A 444 -18.89 35.42 -4.12
N GLU A 445 -19.93 34.66 -3.85
CA GLU A 445 -20.85 34.19 -4.87
C GLU A 445 -21.53 35.36 -5.62
N GLY A 446 -21.46 35.37 -6.94
CA GLY A 446 -22.31 36.23 -7.78
C GLY A 446 -21.63 37.13 -8.79
N ARG A 447 -20.33 37.40 -8.72
CA ARG A 447 -19.66 38.35 -9.64
C ARG A 447 -18.57 37.66 -10.47
N ARG A 448 -18.56 37.98 -11.76
CA ARG A 448 -17.53 37.52 -12.72
C ARG A 448 -16.40 38.52 -12.77
N CYS A 449 -15.18 38.02 -12.64
CA CYS A 449 -13.98 38.79 -13.06
C CYS A 449 -13.61 38.44 -14.49
N SER A 450 -13.47 39.42 -15.34
CA SER A 450 -12.87 39.27 -16.66
C SER A 450 -11.36 39.50 -16.57
N PHE A 451 -10.54 38.61 -17.08
CA PHE A 451 -9.12 38.56 -16.79
C PHE A 451 -8.19 38.78 -17.96
N ASN A 452 -7.15 39.56 -17.68
CA ASN A 452 -5.81 39.36 -18.21
C ASN A 452 -4.99 38.58 -17.16
N TRP A 453 -4.49 37.42 -17.53
CA TRP A 453 -3.65 36.47 -16.80
C TRP A 453 -2.43 37.05 -16.11
N PRO A 454 -1.85 36.43 -15.08
CA PRO A 454 -2.29 35.37 -14.19
C PRO A 454 -2.29 35.82 -12.72
N LEU A 455 -3.39 35.79 -12.05
CA LEU A 455 -3.39 35.93 -10.60
C LEU A 455 -3.17 34.55 -9.95
N LYS A 456 -2.03 34.36 -9.32
CA LYS A 456 -1.68 33.22 -8.51
C LYS A 456 -1.91 33.58 -7.05
N MET A 457 -2.83 32.89 -6.39
CA MET A 457 -3.03 33.00 -4.95
C MET A 457 -2.15 31.99 -4.25
N THR A 458 -1.43 32.43 -3.23
CA THR A 458 -0.54 31.58 -2.43
C THR A 458 -0.88 31.73 -0.95
N TRP A 459 -0.77 30.64 -0.21
CA TRP A 459 -0.86 30.70 1.25
C TRP A 459 0.05 29.68 1.92
N GLU A 460 0.43 30.00 3.13
CA GLU A 460 1.23 29.15 4.00
C GLU A 460 0.34 28.20 4.80
N VAL A 461 0.78 26.97 4.91
CA VAL A 461 0.18 25.93 5.74
C VAL A 461 1.11 25.64 6.91
N ASP A 462 0.65 25.83 8.14
CA ASP A 462 1.32 25.37 9.37
C ASP A 462 0.24 24.81 10.31
N ARG A 463 0.07 23.50 10.27
CA ARG A 463 -0.95 22.78 11.05
C ARG A 463 -0.29 21.97 12.14
N ARG A 464 -0.93 21.96 13.32
CA ARG A 464 -0.52 21.14 14.45
C ARG A 464 -1.73 20.46 15.03
N GLU A 465 -1.63 19.16 15.23
CA GLU A 465 -2.67 18.32 15.81
C GLU A 465 -2.05 17.32 16.77
N GLN A 466 -2.85 16.77 17.66
CA GLN A 466 -2.42 15.77 18.62
C GLN A 466 -3.54 14.79 18.89
N GLN A 467 -3.19 13.53 19.19
CA GLN A 467 -4.16 12.47 19.42
C GLN A 467 -3.66 11.47 20.43
N LEU A 468 -4.57 11.02 21.29
CA LEU A 468 -4.38 9.87 22.18
C LEU A 468 -5.14 8.67 21.62
N SER A 469 -4.44 7.56 21.46
CA SER A 469 -4.93 6.34 20.80
C SER A 469 -4.79 5.14 21.75
N PRO A 470 -5.88 4.77 22.48
CA PRO A 470 -5.90 3.59 23.33
C PRO A 470 -6.19 2.31 22.55
N THR A 471 -5.62 1.19 23.02
CA THR A 471 -5.93 -0.17 22.57
C THR A 471 -6.16 -1.09 23.76
N LEU A 472 -6.99 -2.10 23.58
CA LEU A 472 -7.25 -3.14 24.58
C LEU A 472 -7.48 -4.47 23.86
N ALA A 473 -6.91 -5.55 24.40
CA ALA A 473 -7.20 -6.90 23.92
C ALA A 473 -7.33 -7.89 25.10
N ILE A 474 -8.10 -8.94 24.88
CA ILE A 474 -8.32 -10.04 25.82
C ILE A 474 -8.23 -11.36 25.07
N GLY A 475 -7.53 -12.33 25.65
CA GLY A 475 -7.47 -13.72 25.20
C GLY A 475 -7.86 -14.67 26.32
N ILE A 476 -8.67 -15.67 26.01
CA ILE A 476 -9.16 -16.67 26.98
C ILE A 476 -9.03 -18.07 26.41
N LYS A 477 -8.29 -18.95 27.10
CA LYS A 477 -8.21 -20.39 26.81
C LYS A 477 -9.19 -21.14 27.73
N PRO A 478 -10.28 -21.72 27.19
CA PRO A 478 -11.38 -22.28 27.99
C PRO A 478 -11.08 -23.71 28.47
N GLY A 479 -10.02 -23.88 29.24
CA GLY A 479 -9.64 -25.18 29.82
C GLY A 479 -8.87 -26.11 28.86
N VAL A 480 -8.69 -25.74 27.61
CA VAL A 480 -7.85 -26.44 26.64
C VAL A 480 -6.78 -25.50 26.07
N GLN A 481 -5.57 -25.99 25.93
CA GLN A 481 -4.43 -25.13 25.51
C GLN A 481 -4.37 -24.86 24.01
N TRP A 482 -5.02 -25.71 23.23
CA TRP A 482 -5.01 -25.59 21.75
C TRP A 482 -6.03 -24.60 21.19
N LEU A 483 -6.94 -24.05 22.03
CA LEU A 483 -7.98 -23.10 21.61
C LEU A 483 -7.92 -21.85 22.47
N GLU A 484 -7.89 -20.70 21.84
CA GLU A 484 -7.99 -19.39 22.47
C GLU A 484 -9.04 -18.53 21.76
N PHE A 485 -9.96 -17.96 22.53
CA PHE A 485 -10.84 -16.90 22.04
C PHE A 485 -10.22 -15.55 22.34
N PHE A 486 -10.25 -14.65 21.38
CA PHE A 486 -9.74 -13.31 21.58
C PHE A 486 -10.73 -12.23 21.14
N GLY A 487 -10.59 -11.06 21.73
CA GLY A 487 -11.25 -9.84 21.31
C GLY A 487 -10.33 -8.65 21.52
N ASN A 488 -10.36 -7.71 20.58
CA ASN A 488 -9.62 -6.46 20.72
C ASN A 488 -10.43 -5.25 20.29
N TYR A 489 -10.05 -4.11 20.83
CA TYR A 489 -10.61 -2.81 20.50
C TYR A 489 -9.50 -1.76 20.49
N GLY A 490 -9.51 -0.87 19.50
CA GLY A 490 -8.55 0.22 19.43
C GLY A 490 -9.11 1.47 18.75
N LYS A 491 -8.51 2.60 19.13
CA LYS A 491 -8.67 3.87 18.42
C LYS A 491 -7.35 4.27 17.81
N SER A 492 -7.41 4.84 16.63
CA SER A 492 -6.27 5.44 15.95
C SER A 492 -6.70 6.63 15.10
N TRP A 493 -5.74 7.34 14.58
CA TRP A 493 -5.99 8.47 13.72
C TRP A 493 -4.94 8.54 12.62
N ARG A 494 -5.28 9.26 11.55
CA ARG A 494 -4.34 9.61 10.50
C ARG A 494 -4.49 11.08 10.13
N PRO A 495 -3.48 11.90 10.41
CA PRO A 495 -3.47 13.27 9.91
C PRO A 495 -3.26 13.26 8.38
N PRO A 496 -3.77 14.27 7.67
CA PRO A 496 -3.70 14.31 6.21
C PRO A 496 -2.25 14.38 5.72
N ALA A 497 -2.02 13.81 4.54
CA ALA A 497 -0.72 13.85 3.88
C ALA A 497 -0.45 15.22 3.25
N ILE A 498 0.83 15.50 2.96
CA ILE A 498 1.27 16.73 2.29
C ILE A 498 0.47 16.97 1.01
N THR A 499 0.33 15.95 0.18
CA THR A 499 -0.39 15.99 -1.08
C THR A 499 -1.88 16.25 -0.91
N GLU A 500 -2.54 15.63 0.05
CA GLU A 500 -3.97 15.80 0.29
C GLU A 500 -4.34 17.24 0.65
N VAL A 501 -3.47 17.90 1.41
CA VAL A 501 -3.68 19.29 1.85
C VAL A 501 -3.27 20.33 0.82
N MET A 502 -2.15 20.09 0.14
CA MET A 502 -1.46 21.14 -0.61
C MET A 502 -1.37 20.90 -2.11
N ALA A 503 -1.79 19.74 -2.64
CA ALA A 503 -1.70 19.48 -4.08
C ALA A 503 -2.50 20.49 -4.89
N THR A 504 -1.88 21.02 -5.92
CA THR A 504 -2.44 22.00 -6.84
C THR A 504 -1.86 21.81 -8.22
N GLY A 505 -2.55 22.30 -9.24
CA GLY A 505 -2.04 22.22 -10.61
C GLY A 505 -2.83 21.28 -11.50
N SER A 506 -2.29 20.99 -12.66
CA SER A 506 -2.96 20.20 -13.68
C SER A 506 -1.99 19.39 -14.51
N ALA A 507 -2.27 18.12 -14.68
CA ALA A 507 -1.53 17.24 -15.58
C ALA A 507 -1.79 17.56 -17.07
N HIS A 508 -2.91 18.22 -17.38
CA HIS A 508 -3.36 18.46 -18.76
C HIS A 508 -3.66 19.92 -19.10
N GLY A 509 -3.47 20.83 -18.16
CA GLY A 509 -3.78 22.25 -18.35
C GLY A 509 -5.26 22.63 -18.28
N HIS A 510 -6.19 21.68 -18.14
CA HIS A 510 -7.63 21.94 -18.13
C HIS A 510 -8.41 21.25 -17.00
N SER A 511 -7.86 20.23 -16.36
CA SER A 511 -8.41 19.64 -15.14
C SER A 511 -7.47 19.97 -13.98
N TRP A 512 -7.96 20.57 -12.91
CA TRP A 512 -7.13 21.10 -11.86
C TRP A 512 -7.33 20.36 -10.55
N THR A 513 -6.23 20.06 -9.89
CA THR A 513 -6.23 19.67 -8.47
C THR A 513 -6.24 20.94 -7.64
N LEU A 514 -7.14 21.03 -6.67
CA LEU A 514 -7.31 22.18 -5.78
C LEU A 514 -6.89 21.77 -4.37
N PRO A 515 -6.07 22.58 -3.69
CA PRO A 515 -5.63 22.30 -2.33
C PRO A 515 -6.76 22.47 -1.32
N ASN A 516 -6.68 21.71 -0.22
CA ASN A 516 -7.62 21.83 0.89
C ASN A 516 -6.89 21.96 2.23
N PRO A 517 -6.51 23.18 2.64
CA PRO A 517 -5.77 23.40 3.87
C PRO A 517 -6.57 23.18 5.16
N ILE A 518 -7.90 23.05 5.08
CA ILE A 518 -8.79 22.81 6.23
C ILE A 518 -9.19 21.35 6.41
N LEU A 519 -8.60 20.46 5.64
CA LEU A 519 -8.90 19.03 5.66
C LEU A 519 -8.66 18.43 7.06
N ALA A 520 -9.67 17.81 7.67
CA ALA A 520 -9.57 17.22 9.00
C ALA A 520 -8.81 15.89 8.97
N ALA A 521 -8.25 15.48 10.11
CA ALA A 521 -7.66 14.16 10.28
C ALA A 521 -8.73 13.06 10.28
N GLU A 522 -8.38 11.88 9.82
CA GLU A 522 -9.22 10.69 9.90
C GLU A 522 -9.12 10.08 11.30
N HIS A 523 -10.24 9.63 11.86
CA HIS A 523 -10.30 8.94 13.14
C HIS A 523 -10.92 7.56 12.99
N SER A 524 -10.19 6.54 13.43
CA SER A 524 -10.61 5.14 13.35
C SER A 524 -11.00 4.59 14.72
N LYS A 525 -12.06 3.78 14.72
CA LYS A 525 -12.41 2.86 15.79
C LYS A 525 -12.52 1.48 15.18
N SER A 526 -11.72 0.56 15.69
CA SER A 526 -11.66 -0.81 15.20
C SER A 526 -11.86 -1.80 16.32
N TRP A 527 -12.59 -2.88 16.06
CA TRP A 527 -12.67 -4.02 16.95
C TRP A 527 -12.62 -5.32 16.18
N GLU A 528 -12.11 -6.34 16.81
CA GLU A 528 -12.07 -7.70 16.30
C GLU A 528 -12.53 -8.67 17.37
N ALA A 529 -13.11 -9.79 16.93
CA ALA A 529 -13.34 -10.96 17.77
C ALA A 529 -13.02 -12.22 16.97
N GLY A 530 -12.36 -13.16 17.59
CA GLY A 530 -11.92 -14.34 16.87
C GLY A 530 -11.44 -15.48 17.75
N MET A 531 -10.85 -16.47 17.10
CA MET A 531 -10.24 -17.60 17.77
C MET A 531 -8.92 -18.00 17.12
N ASN A 532 -7.99 -18.43 17.96
CA ASN A 532 -6.72 -19.05 17.60
C ASN A 532 -6.81 -20.55 17.92
N ILE A 533 -6.38 -21.38 16.99
CA ILE A 533 -6.32 -22.83 17.12
C ILE A 533 -4.90 -23.28 16.83
N GLN A 534 -4.30 -24.04 17.74
CA GLN A 534 -2.98 -24.64 17.57
C GLN A 534 -3.02 -26.05 18.16
N HIS A 535 -3.15 -27.04 17.28
CA HIS A 535 -3.27 -28.44 17.70
C HIS A 535 -2.24 -29.31 16.97
N SER A 536 -1.45 -30.06 17.73
CA SER A 536 -0.54 -31.07 17.21
C SER A 536 -1.11 -32.46 17.51
N HIS A 537 -0.78 -33.44 16.65
CA HIS A 537 -1.23 -34.83 16.79
C HIS A 537 -2.76 -34.99 16.76
N LEU A 538 -3.41 -34.31 15.79
CA LEU A 538 -4.87 -34.35 15.64
C LEU A 538 -5.35 -35.66 15.02
N PHE A 539 -4.72 -36.13 13.95
CA PHE A 539 -5.04 -37.37 13.22
C PHE A 539 -3.88 -38.37 13.17
N ILE A 540 -2.64 -37.89 13.09
CA ILE A 540 -1.42 -38.67 13.09
C ILE A 540 -0.36 -38.07 14.00
N ALA A 541 0.66 -38.82 14.37
CA ALA A 541 1.67 -38.40 15.34
C ALA A 541 2.54 -37.22 14.89
N GLU A 542 2.58 -36.93 13.61
CA GLU A 542 3.43 -35.84 13.06
C GLU A 542 2.61 -34.66 12.51
N ASP A 543 1.29 -34.68 12.64
CA ASP A 543 0.48 -33.62 12.08
C ASP A 543 0.36 -32.42 13.00
N ARG A 544 0.07 -31.30 12.36
CA ARG A 544 -0.13 -30.03 13.02
C ARG A 544 -1.19 -29.22 12.27
N LEU A 545 -2.16 -28.72 13.04
CA LEU A 545 -3.18 -27.79 12.60
C LEU A 545 -3.02 -26.48 13.33
N VAL A 546 -2.91 -25.38 12.58
CA VAL A 546 -3.03 -24.03 13.11
C VAL A 546 -4.08 -23.25 12.34
N ALA A 547 -4.88 -22.47 13.04
CA ALA A 547 -5.90 -21.66 12.40
C ALA A 547 -6.16 -20.35 13.19
N LYS A 548 -6.49 -19.32 12.48
CA LYS A 548 -7.01 -18.06 13.02
C LYS A 548 -8.27 -17.68 12.25
N LEU A 549 -9.36 -17.47 12.97
CA LEU A 549 -10.62 -17.00 12.44
C LEU A 549 -10.96 -15.69 13.14
N ALA A 550 -11.25 -14.65 12.39
CA ALA A 550 -11.55 -13.34 12.97
C ALA A 550 -12.68 -12.64 12.21
N TYR A 551 -13.55 -12.00 12.97
CA TYR A 551 -14.44 -10.96 12.48
C TYR A 551 -13.83 -9.61 12.83
N PHE A 552 -13.86 -8.66 11.90
CA PHE A 552 -13.40 -7.30 12.12
C PHE A 552 -14.44 -6.27 11.70
N ASP A 553 -14.45 -5.14 12.39
CA ASP A 553 -15.25 -3.95 12.04
C ASP A 553 -14.43 -2.69 12.36
N THR A 554 -14.12 -1.92 11.34
CA THR A 554 -13.40 -0.66 11.42
C THR A 554 -14.27 0.46 10.91
N ARG A 555 -14.53 1.44 11.76
CA ARG A 555 -15.28 2.64 11.44
C ARG A 555 -14.34 3.84 11.43
N VAL A 556 -14.26 4.52 10.27
CA VAL A 556 -13.44 5.71 10.08
C VAL A 556 -14.34 6.93 9.86
N THR A 557 -14.24 7.92 10.74
CA THR A 557 -14.87 9.23 10.57
C THR A 557 -13.91 10.18 9.87
N ASP A 558 -14.45 11.15 9.18
CA ASP A 558 -13.68 12.14 8.41
C ASP A 558 -12.74 11.52 7.36
N TYR A 559 -13.11 10.35 6.83
CA TYR A 559 -12.32 9.65 5.81
C TYR A 559 -12.05 10.58 4.62
N ILE A 560 -10.77 10.74 4.28
CA ILE A 560 -10.36 11.64 3.21
C ILE A 560 -10.48 10.95 1.87
N ASN A 561 -11.19 11.59 0.96
CA ASN A 561 -11.41 11.08 -0.39
C ASN A 561 -11.12 12.16 -1.43
N LEU A 562 -10.72 11.76 -2.63
CA LEU A 562 -10.57 12.66 -3.77
C LEU A 562 -11.91 12.81 -4.46
N GLU A 563 -12.43 14.02 -4.50
CA GLU A 563 -13.71 14.34 -5.09
C GLU A 563 -13.52 15.09 -6.40
N LEU A 564 -14.35 14.74 -7.38
CA LEU A 564 -14.34 15.37 -8.71
C LEU A 564 -15.55 16.27 -8.86
N SER A 565 -15.33 17.50 -9.25
CA SER A 565 -16.38 18.45 -9.57
C SER A 565 -16.39 18.79 -11.05
N LYS A 566 -17.58 18.82 -11.62
CA LYS A 566 -17.80 19.29 -13.00
C LYS A 566 -18.06 20.79 -12.99
N THR A 567 -17.19 21.57 -13.61
CA THR A 567 -17.39 23.01 -13.77
C THR A 567 -17.61 23.36 -15.24
N LYS A 568 -18.62 24.14 -15.55
CA LYS A 568 -18.84 24.62 -16.93
C LYS A 568 -17.81 25.70 -17.29
N PRO A 569 -17.19 25.68 -18.47
CA PRO A 569 -16.26 26.72 -18.90
C PRO A 569 -16.95 28.09 -19.03
N LEU A 570 -16.19 29.16 -18.72
CA LEU A 570 -16.64 30.54 -18.89
C LEU A 570 -16.82 30.93 -20.36
N HIS A 571 -16.12 30.27 -21.26
CA HIS A 571 -16.20 30.48 -22.71
C HIS A 571 -16.12 29.15 -23.43
N GLY A 572 -17.18 28.78 -24.12
CA GLY A 572 -17.31 27.89 -25.26
C GLY A 572 -16.38 26.67 -25.43
N GLY A 573 -16.02 25.99 -24.40
CA GLY A 573 -15.23 24.75 -24.44
C GLY A 573 -15.79 23.73 -23.45
N GLY A 574 -15.49 22.46 -23.62
CA GLY A 574 -16.04 21.35 -22.85
C GLY A 574 -16.03 21.52 -21.32
N ASP A 575 -16.72 20.67 -20.64
CA ASP A 575 -16.77 20.66 -19.18
C ASP A 575 -15.41 20.35 -18.56
N PHE A 576 -14.94 21.15 -17.60
CA PHE A 576 -13.71 20.88 -16.86
C PHE A 576 -14.03 20.15 -15.57
N THR A 577 -13.20 19.19 -15.25
CA THR A 577 -13.26 18.45 -13.98
C THR A 577 -12.15 18.95 -13.07
N ASN A 578 -12.51 19.46 -11.90
CA ASN A 578 -11.56 19.76 -10.83
C ASN A 578 -11.59 18.65 -9.80
N ALA A 579 -10.45 18.36 -9.22
CA ALA A 579 -10.28 17.39 -8.16
C ALA A 579 -9.89 18.08 -6.86
N THR A 580 -10.44 17.67 -5.73
CA THR A 580 -10.03 18.15 -4.41
C THR A 580 -10.23 17.06 -3.36
N TYR A 581 -9.35 17.05 -2.36
CA TYR A 581 -9.50 16.12 -1.24
C TYR A 581 -10.51 16.69 -0.24
N ILE A 582 -11.46 15.87 0.18
CA ILE A 582 -12.49 16.23 1.15
C ILE A 582 -12.65 15.14 2.20
N ASN A 583 -13.19 15.51 3.35
CA ASN A 583 -13.62 14.53 4.33
C ASN A 583 -15.03 14.03 4.00
N ASN A 584 -15.25 12.73 4.06
CA ASN A 584 -16.56 12.14 3.90
C ASN A 584 -17.52 12.62 5.00
N LEU A 585 -18.77 12.92 4.65
CA LEU A 585 -19.80 13.38 5.60
C LEU A 585 -20.18 12.31 6.61
N LEU A 586 -20.18 11.05 6.19
CA LEU A 586 -20.52 9.92 7.03
C LEU A 586 -19.32 9.05 7.27
N ALA A 587 -19.36 8.31 8.36
CA ALA A 587 -18.32 7.34 8.65
C ALA A 587 -18.27 6.26 7.56
N THR A 588 -17.04 5.92 7.17
CA THR A 588 -16.74 4.80 6.28
C THR A 588 -16.55 3.55 7.11
N HIS A 589 -17.19 2.46 6.75
CA HIS A 589 -17.13 1.19 7.47
C HIS A 589 -16.43 0.13 6.63
N PHE A 590 -15.48 -0.57 7.25
CA PHE A 590 -14.77 -1.72 6.70
C PHE A 590 -14.98 -2.90 7.63
N ARG A 591 -15.68 -3.95 7.19
CA ARG A 591 -16.00 -5.11 8.02
C ARG A 591 -16.02 -6.41 7.23
N GLY A 592 -15.74 -7.50 7.91
CA GLY A 592 -15.71 -8.80 7.27
C GLY A 592 -15.19 -9.91 8.16
N PHE A 593 -15.01 -11.07 7.55
CA PHE A 593 -14.40 -12.25 8.17
C PHE A 593 -13.09 -12.58 7.48
N GLU A 594 -12.14 -13.02 8.27
CA GLU A 594 -10.85 -13.56 7.80
C GLU A 594 -10.66 -14.97 8.34
N TYR A 595 -10.15 -15.84 7.49
CA TYR A 595 -9.86 -17.25 7.77
C TYR A 595 -8.43 -17.51 7.32
N GLN A 596 -7.61 -17.98 8.24
CA GLN A 596 -6.27 -18.48 7.98
C GLN A 596 -6.19 -19.87 8.59
N LEU A 597 -5.76 -20.86 7.82
CA LEU A 597 -5.60 -22.23 8.28
C LEU A 597 -4.40 -22.84 7.60
N SER A 598 -3.57 -23.53 8.38
CA SER A 598 -2.47 -24.37 7.89
C SER A 598 -2.56 -25.73 8.54
N TYR A 599 -2.50 -26.78 7.73
CA TYR A 599 -2.40 -28.16 8.20
C TYR A 599 -1.23 -28.83 7.49
N ASP A 600 -0.33 -29.43 8.26
CA ASP A 600 0.88 -30.06 7.78
C ASP A 600 1.06 -31.43 8.46
N THR A 601 1.29 -32.48 7.66
CA THR A 601 1.56 -33.83 8.13
C THR A 601 3.03 -34.22 7.97
N GLY A 602 3.89 -33.27 7.60
CA GLY A 602 5.26 -33.54 7.19
C GLY A 602 5.39 -33.98 5.75
N VAL A 603 4.44 -34.74 5.23
CA VAL A 603 4.37 -35.20 3.81
C VAL A 603 3.37 -34.37 3.02
N PHE A 604 2.15 -34.28 3.48
CA PHE A 604 1.09 -33.48 2.87
C PHE A 604 0.92 -32.17 3.66
N TYR A 605 0.69 -31.07 2.96
CA TYR A 605 0.35 -29.79 3.59
C TYR A 605 -0.72 -29.04 2.82
N THR A 606 -1.49 -28.23 3.55
CA THR A 606 -2.48 -27.33 2.97
C THR A 606 -2.51 -26.00 3.72
N ASN A 607 -2.63 -24.90 2.97
CA ASN A 607 -2.81 -23.55 3.52
C ASN A 607 -4.03 -22.90 2.88
N LEU A 608 -4.99 -22.49 3.71
CA LEU A 608 -6.19 -21.78 3.30
C LEU A 608 -6.14 -20.36 3.84
N ASN A 609 -6.28 -19.38 2.96
CA ASN A 609 -6.52 -17.99 3.30
C ASN A 609 -7.78 -17.52 2.60
N TYR A 610 -8.73 -16.96 3.34
CA TYR A 610 -9.97 -16.47 2.76
C TYR A 610 -10.44 -15.23 3.50
N THR A 611 -10.95 -14.25 2.77
CA THR A 611 -11.55 -13.04 3.31
C THR A 611 -12.90 -12.83 2.68
N ARG A 612 -13.90 -12.61 3.52
CA ARG A 612 -15.25 -12.22 3.11
C ARG A 612 -15.53 -10.81 3.59
N MET A 613 -15.69 -9.89 2.66
CA MET A 613 -16.08 -8.52 2.98
C MET A 613 -17.60 -8.40 3.10
N ILE A 614 -18.08 -7.76 4.17
CA ILE A 614 -19.50 -7.59 4.45
C ILE A 614 -19.85 -6.11 4.31
N GLY A 615 -20.35 -5.72 3.14
CA GLY A 615 -20.95 -4.41 2.92
C GLY A 615 -20.05 -3.24 3.38
N ILE A 616 -19.21 -2.77 2.52
CA ILE A 616 -18.50 -1.52 2.73
C ILE A 616 -19.40 -0.40 2.27
N ASN A 617 -19.73 0.50 3.18
CA ASN A 617 -20.52 1.68 2.87
C ASN A 617 -19.63 2.90 2.99
N THR A 618 -19.14 3.38 1.86
CA THR A 618 -18.56 4.70 1.75
C THR A 618 -19.58 5.60 1.09
N ILE A 619 -20.11 6.55 1.82
CA ILE A 619 -21.13 7.45 1.30
C ILE A 619 -20.58 8.87 1.31
N CYS A 620 -20.44 9.44 0.13
CA CYS A 620 -20.14 10.84 -0.09
C CYS A 620 -21.42 11.65 -0.32
N SER A 621 -21.31 12.95 -0.19
CA SER A 621 -22.35 13.86 -0.68
C SER A 621 -22.38 13.85 -2.20
N LYS A 622 -23.55 13.99 -2.79
CA LYS A 622 -23.74 14.14 -4.24
C LYS A 622 -23.10 15.39 -4.83
N ARG A 623 -22.82 16.39 -4.01
CA ARG A 623 -22.25 17.66 -4.41
C ARG A 623 -20.92 17.84 -3.71
N ALA A 624 -19.88 17.55 -4.44
CA ALA A 624 -18.55 17.82 -4.01
C ALA A 624 -18.22 19.20 -4.37
N TRP A 625 -18.14 20.10 -4.47
CA TRP A 625 -17.63 21.44 -4.77
C TRP A 625 -18.60 22.35 -5.54
N LEU A 626 -18.99 23.40 -4.87
CA LEU A 626 -19.89 24.41 -5.44
C LEU A 626 -19.18 25.68 -5.91
N GLY A 627 -17.86 25.77 -5.76
CA GLY A 627 -17.02 26.85 -6.26
C GLY A 627 -17.22 28.16 -5.51
N GLY A 628 -16.26 28.53 -4.76
CA GLY A 628 -16.15 29.81 -4.11
C GLY A 628 -15.28 29.75 -2.89
N VAL A 629 -14.28 30.59 -2.83
CA VAL A 629 -13.52 30.87 -1.63
C VAL A 629 -14.21 32.05 -0.98
N LYS A 630 -14.81 31.87 0.18
CA LYS A 630 -15.60 32.92 0.82
C LYS A 630 -14.73 33.98 1.46
N ASP A 631 -13.62 33.62 2.04
CA ASP A 631 -12.70 34.55 2.66
C ASP A 631 -11.31 33.95 2.86
N ILE A 632 -10.33 34.49 2.16
CA ILE A 632 -8.91 34.15 2.35
C ILE A 632 -8.21 35.16 3.26
N ALA A 633 -8.86 36.27 3.55
CA ALA A 633 -8.19 37.49 4.02
C ALA A 633 -8.04 37.60 5.52
N SER A 634 -8.58 36.72 6.33
CA SER A 634 -8.39 36.95 7.75
C SER A 634 -6.98 36.55 8.16
N ASN A 635 -6.24 37.50 8.65
CA ASN A 635 -4.93 37.30 9.30
C ASN A 635 -4.94 36.33 10.48
N LYS A 636 -6.08 35.92 10.92
CA LYS A 636 -6.23 34.79 11.84
C LYS A 636 -6.29 33.46 11.09
N LYS A 637 -5.60 33.46 9.96
CA LYS A 637 -5.16 32.24 9.30
C LYS A 637 -6.31 31.27 9.06
N HIS A 638 -7.17 31.64 8.12
CA HIS A 638 -8.10 30.73 7.47
C HIS A 638 -9.32 30.27 8.28
N LYS A 639 -9.75 30.99 9.31
CA LYS A 639 -10.94 30.63 10.06
C LYS A 639 -12.26 30.65 9.25
N ASN A 640 -12.28 31.40 8.16
CA ASN A 640 -13.48 31.58 7.32
C ASN A 640 -13.28 31.10 5.89
N TYR A 641 -12.34 30.17 5.69
CA TYR A 641 -11.98 29.69 4.38
C TYR A 641 -12.86 28.50 3.99
N GLU A 642 -13.79 28.68 3.07
CA GLU A 642 -14.56 27.61 2.46
C GLU A 642 -14.17 27.48 0.99
N ILE A 643 -13.51 26.39 0.63
CA ILE A 643 -13.21 26.05 -0.77
C ILE A 643 -14.45 25.54 -1.48
N TYR A 644 -15.38 24.99 -0.73
CA TYR A 644 -16.65 24.45 -1.22
C TYR A 644 -17.67 24.39 -0.09
N SER A 645 -18.92 24.59 -0.43
CA SER A 645 -20.01 24.19 0.43
C SER A 645 -20.43 22.78 0.06
N ILE A 646 -20.32 21.87 1.00
CA ILE A 646 -21.03 20.61 0.95
C ILE A 646 -22.39 20.88 1.56
N ASP A 647 -23.45 20.54 0.87
CA ASP A 647 -24.76 20.52 1.48
C ASP A 647 -24.81 19.38 2.48
N ARG A 648 -24.38 19.68 3.71
CA ARG A 648 -24.30 18.70 4.80
C ARG A 648 -25.68 18.22 5.24
N ASP A 649 -26.71 18.96 4.91
CA ASP A 649 -28.08 18.68 5.34
C ASP A 649 -28.83 17.79 4.36
N ASP A 650 -28.34 17.61 3.14
CA ASP A 650 -28.96 16.75 2.16
C ASP A 650 -28.52 15.30 2.29
N ILE A 651 -28.97 14.66 3.37
CA ILE A 651 -28.78 13.25 3.65
C ILE A 651 -29.34 12.34 2.54
N ASN A 652 -30.28 12.82 1.74
CA ASN A 652 -30.94 12.05 0.68
C ASN A 652 -30.17 12.04 -0.63
N ASN A 653 -29.18 12.91 -0.78
CA ASN A 653 -28.32 13.04 -1.95
C ASN A 653 -26.97 12.30 -1.81
N LYS A 654 -26.96 11.13 -1.22
CA LYS A 654 -25.77 10.34 -0.98
C LYS A 654 -25.39 9.53 -2.22
N VAL A 655 -24.10 9.56 -2.56
CA VAL A 655 -23.49 8.75 -3.63
C VAL A 655 -22.40 7.89 -3.00
N ASP A 656 -22.22 6.69 -3.51
CA ASP A 656 -21.08 5.87 -3.15
C ASP A 656 -19.79 6.57 -3.59
N CYS A 657 -18.90 6.86 -2.65
CA CYS A 657 -17.67 7.59 -2.88
C CYS A 657 -16.71 6.88 -3.83
N PHE A 658 -16.81 5.56 -3.93
CA PHE A 658 -15.98 4.79 -4.85
C PHE A 658 -16.27 5.10 -6.30
N ALA A 659 -17.51 5.37 -6.60
CA ALA A 659 -17.93 5.73 -7.95
C ALA A 659 -17.33 7.05 -8.42
N ALA A 660 -17.15 7.99 -7.51
CA ALA A 660 -16.65 9.32 -7.84
C ALA A 660 -15.13 9.38 -7.92
N SER A 661 -14.41 8.54 -7.19
CA SER A 661 -12.96 8.62 -7.03
C SER A 661 -12.16 7.69 -7.94
N ASN A 662 -12.81 6.76 -8.63
CA ASN A 662 -12.14 5.78 -9.49
C ASN A 662 -11.41 6.37 -10.70
N LEU A 663 -11.65 7.62 -11.05
CA LEU A 663 -11.02 8.22 -12.23
C LEU A 663 -9.54 8.59 -12.02
N PHE A 664 -9.13 8.95 -10.80
CA PHE A 664 -7.79 9.43 -10.48
C PHE A 664 -7.10 8.69 -9.35
N GLY A 665 -7.50 7.48 -9.10
CA GLY A 665 -7.03 6.69 -7.96
C GLY A 665 -7.94 6.86 -6.75
N SER A 666 -8.59 5.78 -6.38
CA SER A 666 -9.45 5.74 -5.20
C SER A 666 -8.59 5.71 -3.95
N SER A 667 -8.87 6.58 -3.00
CA SER A 667 -8.27 6.51 -1.67
C SER A 667 -8.93 5.45 -0.78
N ALA A 668 -10.03 4.87 -1.23
CA ALA A 668 -10.67 3.72 -0.61
C ALA A 668 -10.99 2.69 -1.69
N TYR A 669 -10.64 1.47 -1.44
CA TYR A 669 -10.78 0.40 -2.38
C TYR A 669 -11.63 -0.72 -1.80
N LEU A 670 -12.66 -1.12 -2.57
CA LEU A 670 -13.56 -2.22 -2.20
C LEU A 670 -13.04 -3.56 -2.74
N PRO A 671 -12.30 -4.34 -1.96
CA PRO A 671 -12.01 -5.69 -2.38
C PRO A 671 -13.29 -6.53 -2.33
N GLY A 672 -13.47 -7.38 -3.33
CA GLY A 672 -14.43 -8.48 -3.26
C GLY A 672 -13.96 -9.59 -2.31
N ASP A 673 -14.81 -10.59 -2.08
CA ASP A 673 -14.37 -11.81 -1.40
C ASP A 673 -13.21 -12.45 -2.16
N ARG A 674 -12.16 -12.84 -1.44
CA ARG A 674 -10.94 -13.37 -2.01
C ARG A 674 -10.39 -14.51 -1.17
N GLY A 675 -9.76 -15.48 -1.82
CA GLY A 675 -9.11 -16.58 -1.12
C GLY A 675 -8.03 -17.26 -1.93
N SER A 676 -7.17 -17.97 -1.23
CA SER A 676 -6.18 -18.87 -1.79
C SER A 676 -6.18 -20.20 -1.02
N LEU A 677 -6.04 -21.28 -1.75
CA LEU A 677 -5.86 -22.62 -1.20
C LEU A 677 -4.59 -23.21 -1.82
N THR A 678 -3.62 -23.49 -0.98
CA THR A 678 -2.41 -24.23 -1.36
C THR A 678 -2.57 -25.69 -0.94
N LEU A 679 -2.30 -26.61 -1.84
CA LEU A 679 -2.24 -28.04 -1.58
C LEU A 679 -0.87 -28.53 -2.06
N GLY A 680 -0.11 -29.16 -1.19
CA GLY A 680 1.23 -29.60 -1.54
C GLY A 680 1.61 -30.94 -0.91
N GLY A 681 2.67 -31.55 -1.43
CA GLY A 681 3.23 -32.79 -0.94
C GLY A 681 4.74 -32.83 -1.08
N ARG A 682 5.38 -33.33 -0.04
CA ARG A 682 6.82 -33.58 0.04
C ARG A 682 7.11 -35.04 -0.06
N ILE A 683 7.80 -35.48 -1.11
CA ILE A 683 8.13 -36.88 -1.38
C ILE A 683 9.64 -37.07 -1.54
N PHE A 684 10.10 -38.31 -1.61
CA PHE A 684 11.52 -38.69 -1.69
C PHE A 684 12.35 -38.05 -0.55
N ASP A 685 11.98 -38.33 0.70
CA ASP A 685 12.59 -37.78 1.89
C ASP A 685 12.62 -36.23 1.86
N LYS A 686 11.50 -35.63 1.45
CA LYS A 686 11.31 -34.18 1.32
C LYS A 686 12.26 -33.50 0.29
N LYS A 687 12.88 -34.30 -0.61
CA LYS A 687 13.70 -33.76 -1.71
C LYS A 687 12.86 -33.11 -2.80
N LEU A 688 11.67 -33.64 -3.07
CA LEU A 688 10.73 -33.09 -4.05
C LEU A 688 9.52 -32.55 -3.33
N ASP A 689 9.30 -31.27 -3.48
CA ASP A 689 8.10 -30.55 -3.05
C ASP A 689 7.29 -30.17 -4.29
N LEU A 690 6.04 -30.60 -4.34
CA LEU A 690 5.08 -30.35 -5.41
C LEU A 690 3.84 -29.72 -4.82
N GLY A 691 3.32 -28.66 -5.46
CA GLY A 691 2.10 -28.08 -4.98
C GLY A 691 1.29 -27.37 -6.06
N THR A 692 0.04 -27.10 -5.71
CA THR A 692 -0.88 -26.25 -6.47
C THR A 692 -1.40 -25.14 -5.59
N VAL A 693 -1.53 -23.95 -6.17
CA VAL A 693 -2.18 -22.80 -5.54
C VAL A 693 -3.43 -22.46 -6.34
N ILE A 694 -4.56 -22.49 -5.66
CA ILE A 694 -5.85 -22.09 -6.21
C ILE A 694 -6.17 -20.68 -5.69
N ARG A 695 -6.28 -19.70 -6.57
CA ARG A 695 -6.58 -18.30 -6.23
C ARG A 695 -7.98 -17.95 -6.71
N TYR A 696 -8.82 -17.50 -5.79
CA TYR A 696 -10.21 -17.11 -6.05
C TYR A 696 -10.41 -15.62 -5.76
N ASN A 697 -11.16 -14.96 -6.61
CA ASN A 697 -11.66 -13.61 -6.40
C ASN A 697 -13.10 -13.52 -6.92
N LYS A 698 -14.00 -13.03 -6.08
CA LYS A 698 -15.42 -12.88 -6.41
C LYS A 698 -15.67 -11.85 -7.51
N GLY A 699 -14.68 -10.98 -7.73
CA GLY A 699 -14.85 -9.84 -8.61
C GLY A 699 -15.58 -8.68 -7.93
N HIS A 700 -15.72 -7.61 -8.66
CA HIS A 700 -16.42 -6.41 -8.22
C HIS A 700 -17.21 -5.86 -9.39
N GLN A 701 -18.49 -5.58 -9.15
CA GLN A 701 -19.31 -4.79 -10.08
C GLN A 701 -19.40 -3.38 -9.52
N ASP A 702 -18.87 -2.45 -10.25
CA ASP A 702 -19.08 -1.06 -9.94
C ASP A 702 -20.54 -0.70 -10.28
N LYS A 703 -21.34 -0.60 -9.23
CA LYS A 703 -22.72 -0.12 -9.33
C LYS A 703 -22.79 1.41 -9.37
N SER A 704 -21.68 2.07 -9.64
CA SER A 704 -21.66 3.51 -9.69
C SER A 704 -22.66 4.00 -10.71
N VAL A 705 -23.74 4.46 -10.19
CA VAL A 705 -24.80 5.07 -10.96
C VAL A 705 -24.25 6.39 -11.46
N ILE A 706 -24.04 6.46 -12.75
CA ILE A 706 -23.95 7.73 -13.44
C ILE A 706 -25.29 8.41 -13.18
N ASN A 707 -25.29 9.42 -12.33
CA ASN A 707 -26.48 10.17 -12.09
C ASN A 707 -26.90 10.84 -13.39
N ASN A 708 -28.18 10.66 -13.78
CA ASN A 708 -28.76 11.25 -14.97
C ASN A 708 -28.69 12.78 -15.01
N GLU A 709 -28.28 13.43 -13.92
CA GLU A 709 -28.09 14.88 -13.82
C GLU A 709 -26.68 15.37 -14.13
N GLY A 710 -25.79 14.50 -14.61
CA GLY A 710 -24.51 14.90 -15.20
C GLY A 710 -23.43 15.38 -14.23
N HIS A 711 -23.51 15.09 -12.94
CA HIS A 711 -22.61 15.60 -11.93
C HIS A 711 -21.42 14.70 -11.57
N VAL A 712 -21.42 13.45 -11.96
CA VAL A 712 -20.26 12.56 -11.82
C VAL A 712 -20.01 11.89 -13.16
N ASN A 713 -19.12 12.41 -13.93
CA ASN A 713 -18.60 11.70 -15.09
C ASN A 713 -17.53 10.71 -14.60
N THR A 714 -17.95 9.57 -14.18
CA THR A 714 -17.11 8.40 -14.26
C THR A 714 -17.00 8.05 -15.74
N ALA A 715 -16.04 8.63 -16.41
CA ALA A 715 -15.83 8.37 -17.83
C ALA A 715 -15.51 6.89 -18.08
N TYR A 716 -15.13 6.15 -17.05
CA TYR A 716 -14.64 4.78 -17.19
C TYR A 716 -15.07 3.95 -15.99
N VAL A 717 -15.90 2.96 -16.23
CA VAL A 717 -16.29 1.96 -15.23
C VAL A 717 -15.80 0.62 -15.71
N ALA A 718 -15.05 -0.09 -14.88
CA ALA A 718 -14.62 -1.44 -15.16
C ALA A 718 -15.34 -2.41 -14.24
N ASP A 719 -16.03 -3.38 -14.83
CA ASP A 719 -16.54 -4.53 -14.12
C ASP A 719 -15.40 -5.56 -14.00
N TRP A 720 -14.98 -5.87 -12.77
CA TRP A 720 -14.02 -6.93 -12.50
C TRP A 720 -14.73 -8.27 -12.39
N PRO A 721 -14.61 -9.17 -13.37
CA PRO A 721 -15.27 -10.45 -13.30
C PRO A 721 -14.63 -11.34 -12.24
N LYS A 722 -15.43 -12.22 -11.66
CA LYS A 722 -14.90 -13.27 -10.80
C LYS A 722 -13.92 -14.17 -11.55
N TYR A 723 -12.90 -14.61 -10.84
CA TYR A 723 -11.95 -15.57 -11.40
C TYR A 723 -11.52 -16.66 -10.40
N THR A 724 -11.09 -17.78 -10.94
CA THR A 724 -10.34 -18.80 -10.23
C THR A 724 -9.14 -19.15 -11.09
N ILE A 725 -7.95 -19.04 -10.53
CA ILE A 725 -6.66 -19.29 -11.17
C ILE A 725 -6.01 -20.48 -10.50
N PHE A 726 -5.40 -21.36 -11.29
CA PHE A 726 -4.66 -22.52 -10.82
C PHE A 726 -3.19 -22.36 -11.21
N ASP A 727 -2.32 -22.39 -10.22
CA ASP A 727 -0.87 -22.39 -10.38
C ASP A 727 -0.33 -23.71 -9.87
N VAL A 728 0.75 -24.21 -10.47
CA VAL A 728 1.48 -25.37 -9.99
C VAL A 728 2.96 -25.02 -9.83
N TYR A 729 3.61 -25.61 -8.85
CA TYR A 729 5.02 -25.42 -8.61
C TYR A 729 5.70 -26.74 -8.21
N ALA A 730 6.99 -26.80 -8.46
CA ALA A 730 7.84 -27.89 -8.06
C ALA A 730 9.20 -27.37 -7.62
N SER A 731 9.74 -27.94 -6.56
CA SER A 731 11.09 -27.69 -6.06
C SER A 731 11.79 -29.02 -5.83
N TYR A 732 12.96 -29.24 -6.43
CA TYR A 732 13.71 -30.50 -6.31
C TYR A 732 15.14 -30.24 -5.83
N LYS A 733 15.46 -30.75 -4.65
CA LYS A 733 16.81 -30.71 -4.06
C LYS A 733 17.67 -31.79 -4.71
N ILE A 734 18.49 -31.44 -5.69
CA ILE A 734 19.44 -32.36 -6.35
C ILE A 734 20.54 -32.75 -5.36
N THR A 735 21.07 -31.78 -4.66
CA THR A 735 22.04 -31.94 -3.57
C THR A 735 21.62 -31.07 -2.40
N ASN A 736 22.33 -31.14 -1.29
CA ASN A 736 22.08 -30.22 -0.16
C ASN A 736 22.27 -28.74 -0.53
N ASN A 737 23.06 -28.47 -1.56
CA ASN A 737 23.43 -27.13 -2.01
C ASN A 737 22.67 -26.66 -3.24
N LEU A 738 22.16 -27.58 -4.08
CA LEU A 738 21.55 -27.25 -5.36
C LEU A 738 20.07 -27.66 -5.39
N THR A 739 19.21 -26.69 -5.57
CA THR A 739 17.77 -26.86 -5.73
C THR A 739 17.32 -26.34 -7.10
N LEU A 740 16.57 -27.17 -7.83
CA LEU A 740 15.85 -26.72 -9.02
C LEU A 740 14.44 -26.27 -8.63
N ARG A 741 13.96 -25.21 -9.24
CA ARG A 741 12.62 -24.70 -9.03
C ARG A 741 11.92 -24.50 -10.37
N SER A 742 10.64 -24.83 -10.43
CA SER A 742 9.80 -24.58 -11.60
C SER A 742 8.38 -24.22 -11.17
N SER A 743 7.72 -23.39 -11.96
CA SER A 743 6.32 -23.08 -11.77
C SER A 743 5.59 -22.86 -13.10
N ILE A 744 4.30 -23.13 -13.09
CA ILE A 744 3.38 -22.77 -14.16
C ILE A 744 2.26 -21.97 -13.52
N GLU A 745 2.29 -20.67 -13.71
CA GLU A 745 1.22 -19.78 -13.27
C GLU A 745 0.08 -19.81 -14.28
N ASN A 746 -1.15 -19.70 -13.77
CA ASN A 746 -2.36 -19.63 -14.58
C ASN A 746 -2.42 -20.77 -15.64
N ILE A 747 -2.31 -22.03 -15.18
CA ILE A 747 -2.24 -23.19 -16.05
C ILE A 747 -3.43 -23.29 -17.02
N THR A 748 -4.58 -22.78 -16.61
CA THR A 748 -5.80 -22.74 -17.43
C THR A 748 -5.80 -21.64 -18.48
N ASN A 749 -4.80 -20.75 -18.48
CA ASN A 749 -4.67 -19.59 -19.36
C ASN A 749 -5.88 -18.67 -19.35
N ARG A 750 -6.40 -18.40 -18.15
CA ARG A 750 -7.58 -17.55 -17.96
C ARG A 750 -7.19 -16.07 -18.02
N ALA A 751 -8.02 -15.28 -18.69
CA ALA A 751 -7.95 -13.83 -18.64
C ALA A 751 -8.60 -13.32 -17.34
N TYR A 752 -7.92 -12.45 -16.60
CA TYR A 752 -8.41 -11.89 -15.32
C TYR A 752 -7.74 -10.57 -14.98
N LEU A 753 -8.31 -9.84 -14.04
CA LEU A 753 -7.80 -8.58 -13.50
C LEU A 753 -7.49 -8.76 -12.02
N VAL A 754 -6.26 -8.47 -11.61
CA VAL A 754 -5.83 -8.56 -10.21
C VAL A 754 -5.99 -7.22 -9.49
N SER A 755 -5.53 -6.18 -10.15
CA SER A 755 -5.44 -4.84 -9.58
C SER A 755 -6.68 -4.04 -9.90
N TYR A 756 -7.12 -3.31 -8.94
CA TYR A 756 -8.23 -2.38 -9.02
C TYR A 756 -7.72 -0.93 -8.95
N GLY A 757 -6.58 -0.68 -9.47
CA GLY A 757 -6.02 0.67 -9.52
C GLY A 757 -6.94 1.66 -10.24
N ASP A 758 -6.39 2.77 -10.57
CA ASP A 758 -7.02 3.78 -11.40
C ASP A 758 -7.75 3.12 -12.60
N SER A 759 -9.02 3.44 -12.79
CA SER A 759 -9.83 2.92 -13.91
C SER A 759 -9.25 3.26 -15.29
N LEU A 760 -8.34 4.21 -15.36
CA LEU A 760 -7.59 4.56 -16.58
C LEU A 760 -6.31 3.71 -16.78
N SER A 761 -5.83 3.04 -15.74
CA SER A 761 -4.53 2.36 -15.73
C SER A 761 -4.64 0.87 -15.45
N PHE A 762 -5.80 0.26 -15.57
CA PHE A 762 -5.93 -1.17 -15.37
C PHE A 762 -5.37 -1.96 -16.55
N ALA A 763 -4.81 -3.13 -16.24
CA ALA A 763 -4.33 -4.08 -17.23
C ALA A 763 -4.78 -5.50 -16.87
N PRO A 764 -5.05 -6.33 -17.86
CA PRO A 764 -5.24 -7.75 -17.63
C PRO A 764 -3.96 -8.35 -17.05
N SER A 765 -4.12 -9.31 -16.16
CA SER A 765 -3.00 -10.06 -15.61
C SER A 765 -2.44 -11.04 -16.63
N ARG A 766 -1.24 -11.53 -16.34
CA ARG A 766 -0.56 -12.48 -17.24
C ARG A 766 -1.40 -13.72 -17.52
N GLY A 767 -1.34 -14.19 -18.75
CA GLY A 767 -1.77 -15.53 -19.12
C GLY A 767 -0.88 -16.61 -18.52
N ARG A 768 -1.01 -17.83 -19.00
CA ARG A 768 -0.14 -18.92 -18.56
C ARG A 768 1.32 -18.55 -18.75
N THR A 769 2.10 -18.70 -17.67
CA THR A 769 3.51 -18.34 -17.63
C THR A 769 4.29 -19.51 -17.02
N ILE A 770 5.29 -20.00 -17.73
CA ILE A 770 6.17 -21.09 -17.31
C ILE A 770 7.48 -20.46 -16.88
N GLN A 771 7.94 -20.83 -15.68
CA GLN A 771 9.19 -20.37 -15.13
C GLN A 771 10.03 -21.52 -14.63
N GLY A 772 11.34 -21.40 -14.73
CA GLY A 772 12.28 -22.38 -14.21
C GLY A 772 13.60 -21.76 -13.85
N GLY A 773 14.25 -22.31 -12.86
CA GLY A 773 15.51 -21.80 -12.38
C GLY A 773 16.18 -22.71 -11.37
N PHE A 774 17.29 -22.22 -10.82
CA PHE A 774 18.03 -22.92 -9.79
C PHE A 774 18.45 -22.01 -8.67
N GLU A 775 18.70 -22.60 -7.53
CA GLU A 775 19.27 -22.00 -6.33
C GLU A 775 20.46 -22.83 -5.90
N TYR A 776 21.60 -22.18 -5.72
CA TYR A 776 22.82 -22.80 -5.19
C TYR A 776 23.24 -22.11 -3.92
N LYS A 777 23.31 -22.87 -2.80
CA LYS A 777 23.79 -22.43 -1.49
C LYS A 777 25.17 -23.00 -1.22
N PHE A 778 26.08 -22.24 -0.61
CA PHE A 778 27.46 -22.66 -0.32
C PHE A 778 27.97 -22.14 1.02
#